data_5404dc36de264bf324c10c664496a210
#
_entry.id   5404dc36de264bf324c10c664496a210
#
_cell.length_a   1.000
_cell.length_b   1.000
_cell.length_c   1.000
_cell.angle_alpha   90.00
_cell.angle_beta   90.00
_cell.angle_gamma   90.00
#
_symmetry.space_group_name_H-M   'P 1'
#
loop_
_entity.id
_entity.type
_entity.pdbx_description
1 polymer ?
#
loop_
_entity_poly.entity_id
_entity_poly.type
_entity_poly.pdbx_seq_one_letter_code
_entity_poly.pdbx_strand_id
1 'polypeptide(L)'
;METEQITEKSPEIKLNENNHSKSCETKGKKGKKKFGREKKSKDDRPKDPYQPIIRDNQTLTKYYKEQNLLSEEEYEKFMNTLTLDLPTAFRVNSCTPERHKVNERIQQFIKDLRTSGVEEAHLPKEVEWMPYTYTMSVSRNDVRSHPLLKSFHNFLVNEAEVGHISRQELVSMIPPLLMELESDHNVLDMCAAPGSKTQQIIEKLHANTDNPEGLVVANDADYQRCHLLVHQTLKRMPSACTVVINEDASIMPKMIGPDGGPLYFDRILCDVICSGDGTFRKNLGMWKDWSPLKAISLHKLQVSIARRGLELLKEGGLMVYSTCSLNPIEDEAVLAYLLQMFDGSVELVDVSDKLVGLKRSPGVNTWKVFDRDMNEYSKYEDVPDFLKTAIKPSYFPPPEEVCKNLHLNRSFRVFPHQQNTGGFFIAVLKKITKVDGSSTNYVSRNVGKVIKSYPFIFINNMDEDIKNISTCYGIDFSKFKWSNLLTRSVKESNKKGIYYANDRLKSFLQKNEKIVKLVNGGLKLFNRCDKVGACRYRLMHDGMRMVKNIVTQRIIEVPLSDLVKILHGKDGAANIPLEELDSEKVIRDLKAGSLVIMADVGNGIKIPICAWCGEKTVSPFICKEERIHILRLLGEDISQMELDRETKRREKGVKRFVDENKIDEEVVKAKESKIEETN
;
A
#
# COMPACT_ATOMS: atom_id res chain seq x y z
N MET A 1 -53.02 49.25 -8.91
CA MET A 1 -54.09 48.31 -8.72
C MET A 1 -53.40 47.01 -8.32
N GLU A 2 -53.32 46.99 -7.14
CA GLU A 2 -53.84 46.30 -5.98
C GLU A 2 -53.09 44.99 -5.66
N THR A 3 -52.45 45.11 -4.60
CA THR A 3 -51.82 44.17 -3.72
C THR A 3 -52.84 43.17 -3.16
N GLU A 4 -52.47 41.87 -3.09
CA GLU A 4 -52.98 41.02 -2.02
C GLU A 4 -51.87 40.18 -1.45
N GLN A 5 -51.56 40.44 -0.18
CA GLN A 5 -50.79 39.63 0.73
C GLN A 5 -51.68 38.51 1.29
N ILE A 6 -51.19 37.28 1.26
CA ILE A 6 -51.74 36.21 2.13
C ILE A 6 -50.62 35.67 2.98
N THR A 7 -50.76 35.95 4.29
CA THR A 7 -50.02 35.37 5.39
C THR A 7 -50.59 34.03 5.74
N GLU A 8 -49.81 32.98 5.83
CA GLU A 8 -50.17 31.77 6.54
C GLU A 8 -49.12 31.35 7.58
N LYS A 9 -49.68 31.05 8.74
CA LYS A 9 -49.02 30.80 10.02
C LYS A 9 -48.44 29.42 10.12
N SER A 10 -47.29 29.33 10.78
CA SER A 10 -46.71 28.12 11.32
C SER A 10 -47.51 27.61 12.53
N PRO A 11 -47.59 26.27 12.78
CA PRO A 11 -47.99 25.75 14.07
C PRO A 11 -46.77 25.36 14.92
N GLU A 12 -46.69 25.98 16.09
CA GLU A 12 -45.88 25.55 17.22
C GLU A 12 -46.29 24.20 17.75
N ILE A 13 -45.33 23.33 18.02
CA ILE A 13 -45.57 22.10 18.82
C ILE A 13 -44.89 22.30 20.18
N LYS A 14 -45.72 22.32 21.20
CA LYS A 14 -45.36 22.46 22.63
C LYS A 14 -44.70 21.15 23.14
N LEU A 15 -43.64 21.35 23.88
CA LEU A 15 -43.06 20.40 24.83
C LEU A 15 -44.01 20.18 25.99
N ASN A 16 -44.26 18.92 26.36
CA ASN A 16 -44.87 18.55 27.63
C ASN A 16 -43.87 17.73 28.43
N GLU A 17 -43.36 18.37 29.49
CA GLU A 17 -42.78 17.71 30.67
C GLU A 17 -43.91 17.18 31.52
N ASN A 18 -43.85 15.93 31.95
CA ASN A 18 -44.50 15.53 33.22
C ASN A 18 -43.75 14.36 33.89
N ASN A 19 -43.17 14.68 35.00
CA ASN A 19 -42.76 13.80 36.09
C ASN A 19 -43.96 12.97 36.60
N HIS A 20 -43.73 11.69 36.90
CA HIS A 20 -44.32 11.08 38.09
C HIS A 20 -43.55 9.86 38.57
N SER A 21 -42.93 10.03 39.70
CA SER A 21 -42.47 9.01 40.63
C SER A 21 -43.62 8.19 41.21
N LYS A 22 -43.50 6.87 41.25
CA LYS A 22 -44.14 6.06 42.33
C LYS A 22 -43.33 4.81 42.64
N SER A 23 -42.91 4.77 43.91
CA SER A 23 -42.41 3.64 44.67
C SER A 23 -43.47 2.51 44.78
N CYS A 24 -43.05 1.27 44.76
CA CYS A 24 -43.65 0.23 45.59
C CYS A 24 -42.73 -0.97 45.81
N GLU A 25 -42.80 -1.44 47.04
CA GLU A 25 -41.98 -2.34 47.81
C GLU A 25 -42.01 -3.83 47.44
N THR A 26 -40.87 -4.45 47.69
CA THR A 26 -40.62 -5.75 48.38
C THR A 26 -41.34 -7.04 47.98
N LYS A 27 -40.54 -8.05 47.67
CA LYS A 27 -40.26 -9.33 48.38
C LYS A 27 -39.74 -10.43 47.43
N GLY A 28 -38.67 -11.12 47.87
CA GLY A 28 -38.35 -12.43 47.32
C GLY A 28 -36.84 -12.79 47.30
N LYS A 29 -36.30 -13.14 48.48
CA LYS A 29 -35.02 -13.83 48.60
C LYS A 29 -35.04 -15.16 47.87
N LYS A 30 -34.16 -15.38 46.85
CA LYS A 30 -33.73 -16.72 46.47
C LYS A 30 -32.21 -16.76 46.38
N GLY A 31 -31.64 -17.75 47.07
CA GLY A 31 -30.24 -17.93 47.39
C GLY A 31 -29.32 -18.02 46.17
N LYS A 32 -28.27 -17.29 46.22
CA LYS A 32 -27.09 -17.45 45.34
C LYS A 32 -26.31 -18.69 45.75
N LYS A 33 -26.35 -19.76 44.93
CA LYS A 33 -25.34 -20.82 44.97
C LYS A 33 -24.01 -20.21 44.52
N LYS A 34 -23.02 -20.19 45.42
CA LYS A 34 -21.65 -19.93 45.11
C LYS A 34 -21.12 -21.09 44.25
N PHE A 35 -20.94 -20.86 42.95
CA PHE A 35 -20.10 -21.73 42.14
C PHE A 35 -18.65 -21.36 42.47
N GLY A 36 -17.98 -22.21 43.25
CA GLY A 36 -16.53 -22.15 43.44
C GLY A 36 -15.85 -22.35 42.08
N ARG A 37 -15.17 -21.31 41.63
CA ARG A 37 -14.27 -21.41 40.49
C ARG A 37 -12.98 -22.08 40.99
N GLU A 38 -12.85 -23.39 40.72
CA GLU A 38 -11.57 -24.09 40.89
C GLU A 38 -10.50 -23.35 40.07
N LYS A 39 -9.43 -22.96 40.74
CA LYS A 39 -8.22 -22.44 40.08
C LYS A 39 -7.64 -23.57 39.24
N LYS A 40 -7.88 -23.54 37.93
CA LYS A 40 -7.17 -24.41 36.98
C LYS A 40 -5.66 -24.15 37.10
N SER A 41 -4.90 -25.18 37.34
CA SER A 41 -3.43 -25.15 37.42
C SER A 41 -2.84 -24.66 36.09
N LYS A 42 -1.64 -24.07 36.13
CA LYS A 42 -0.93 -23.59 34.92
C LYS A 42 -0.66 -24.65 33.84
N ASP A 43 -0.87 -25.93 34.18
CA ASP A 43 -0.62 -27.09 33.31
C ASP A 43 -1.82 -27.47 32.43
N ASP A 44 -3.01 -26.90 32.63
CA ASP A 44 -4.24 -27.18 31.85
C ASP A 44 -4.41 -26.30 30.61
N ARG A 45 -3.39 -25.61 30.13
CA ARG A 45 -3.44 -24.99 28.80
C ARG A 45 -3.32 -26.08 27.75
N PRO A 46 -4.19 -26.09 26.72
CA PRO A 46 -4.03 -27.02 25.60
C PRO A 46 -2.61 -26.89 25.06
N LYS A 47 -1.85 -27.99 25.08
CA LYS A 47 -0.45 -28.04 24.61
C LYS A 47 -0.32 -27.77 23.11
N ASP A 48 -1.42 -27.62 22.38
CA ASP A 48 -1.43 -27.34 20.94
C ASP A 48 -2.55 -26.36 20.57
N PRO A 49 -2.29 -25.04 20.58
CA PRO A 49 -3.28 -24.05 20.18
C PRO A 49 -3.48 -23.97 18.66
N TYR A 50 -2.73 -24.72 17.87
CA TYR A 50 -2.77 -24.67 16.40
C TYR A 50 -3.30 -25.98 15.82
N GLN A 51 -4.62 -26.10 15.76
CA GLN A 51 -5.19 -27.11 14.85
C GLN A 51 -4.97 -26.63 13.41
N PRO A 52 -4.39 -27.48 12.54
CA PRO A 52 -4.22 -27.13 11.14
C PRO A 52 -5.62 -26.84 10.53
N ILE A 53 -5.73 -25.74 9.80
CA ILE A 53 -6.97 -25.39 9.12
C ILE A 53 -7.21 -26.41 8.02
N ILE A 54 -8.34 -27.11 8.08
CA ILE A 54 -8.76 -28.03 7.01
C ILE A 54 -9.05 -27.18 5.76
N ARG A 55 -8.38 -27.48 4.66
CA ARG A 55 -8.53 -26.80 3.37
C ARG A 55 -9.63 -27.48 2.56
N ASP A 56 -10.84 -27.43 3.09
CA ASP A 56 -12.05 -27.94 2.45
C ASP A 56 -13.23 -27.02 2.74
N ASN A 57 -14.06 -26.78 1.71
CA ASN A 57 -15.32 -26.05 1.80
C ASN A 57 -16.27 -26.56 0.71
N GLN A 58 -17.20 -27.38 1.10
CA GLN A 58 -18.13 -28.03 0.16
C GLN A 58 -19.02 -27.01 -0.60
N THR A 59 -19.38 -25.89 0.03
CA THR A 59 -20.13 -24.83 -0.64
C THR A 59 -19.31 -24.18 -1.75
N LEU A 60 -18.02 -23.91 -1.52
CA LEU A 60 -17.09 -23.41 -2.54
C LEU A 60 -16.98 -24.40 -3.69
N THR A 61 -16.74 -25.67 -3.38
CA THR A 61 -16.60 -26.74 -4.36
C THR A 61 -17.85 -26.83 -5.24
N LYS A 62 -19.03 -26.88 -4.62
CA LYS A 62 -20.31 -26.90 -5.36
C LYS A 62 -20.49 -25.65 -6.21
N TYR A 63 -20.23 -24.45 -5.65
CA TYR A 63 -20.41 -23.17 -6.33
C TYR A 63 -19.59 -23.09 -7.62
N TYR A 64 -18.26 -23.31 -7.55
CA TYR A 64 -17.40 -23.21 -8.73
C TYR A 64 -17.62 -24.34 -9.76
N LYS A 65 -18.08 -25.50 -9.30
CA LYS A 65 -18.50 -26.57 -10.22
C LYS A 65 -19.74 -26.16 -11.01
N GLU A 66 -20.75 -25.63 -10.33
CA GLU A 66 -22.00 -25.20 -10.95
C GLU A 66 -21.81 -23.96 -11.85
N GLN A 67 -20.88 -23.05 -11.51
CA GLN A 67 -20.58 -21.88 -12.35
C GLN A 67 -20.02 -22.26 -13.74
N ASN A 68 -19.44 -23.44 -13.88
CA ASN A 68 -18.92 -23.97 -15.15
C ASN A 68 -17.94 -23.00 -15.88
N LEU A 69 -17.07 -22.33 -15.12
CA LEU A 69 -16.07 -21.41 -15.67
C LEU A 69 -14.86 -22.11 -16.26
N LEU A 70 -14.68 -23.40 -15.98
CA LEU A 70 -13.56 -24.24 -16.35
C LEU A 70 -14.08 -25.59 -16.86
N SER A 71 -13.34 -26.24 -17.76
CA SER A 71 -13.57 -27.64 -18.09
C SER A 71 -13.43 -28.53 -16.85
N GLU A 72 -14.00 -29.74 -16.82
CA GLU A 72 -13.90 -30.65 -15.65
C GLU A 72 -12.44 -30.90 -15.28
N GLU A 73 -11.57 -31.13 -16.27
CA GLU A 73 -10.14 -31.37 -16.02
C GLU A 73 -9.44 -30.15 -15.40
N GLU A 74 -9.73 -28.92 -15.90
CA GLU A 74 -9.17 -27.68 -15.33
C GLU A 74 -9.75 -27.38 -13.95
N TYR A 75 -11.02 -27.69 -13.74
CA TYR A 75 -11.68 -27.54 -12.45
C TYR A 75 -11.00 -28.41 -11.37
N GLU A 76 -10.71 -29.67 -11.67
CA GLU A 76 -9.97 -30.53 -10.71
C GLU A 76 -8.56 -29.99 -10.42
N LYS A 77 -7.83 -29.54 -11.44
CA LYS A 77 -6.52 -28.90 -11.26
C LYS A 77 -6.63 -27.63 -10.42
N PHE A 78 -7.65 -26.83 -10.65
CA PHE A 78 -7.93 -25.61 -9.89
C PHE A 78 -8.18 -25.92 -8.42
N MET A 79 -9.10 -26.82 -8.11
CA MET A 79 -9.43 -27.18 -6.73
C MET A 79 -8.22 -27.79 -5.98
N ASN A 80 -7.48 -28.68 -6.63
CA ASN A 80 -6.25 -29.23 -6.07
C ASN A 80 -5.20 -28.15 -5.80
N THR A 81 -5.03 -27.18 -6.71
CA THR A 81 -4.07 -26.08 -6.53
C THR A 81 -4.45 -25.16 -5.38
N LEU A 82 -5.73 -24.92 -5.13
CA LEU A 82 -6.19 -24.10 -3.99
C LEU A 82 -5.75 -24.66 -2.64
N THR A 83 -5.56 -25.97 -2.53
CA THR A 83 -5.09 -26.63 -1.28
C THR A 83 -3.59 -26.51 -1.06
N LEU A 84 -2.81 -26.10 -2.06
CA LEU A 84 -1.36 -25.92 -1.95
C LEU A 84 -0.98 -24.53 -1.43
N ASP A 85 0.19 -24.42 -0.80
CA ASP A 85 0.73 -23.13 -0.38
C ASP A 85 1.06 -22.23 -1.59
N LEU A 86 0.83 -20.94 -1.41
CA LEU A 86 1.14 -19.95 -2.44
C LEU A 86 2.65 -19.68 -2.50
N PRO A 87 3.30 -19.74 -3.67
CA PRO A 87 4.69 -19.34 -3.82
C PRO A 87 4.93 -17.89 -3.36
N THR A 88 6.08 -17.65 -2.77
CA THR A 88 6.53 -16.29 -2.49
C THR A 88 6.96 -15.63 -3.80
N ALA A 89 6.44 -14.44 -4.09
CA ALA A 89 6.87 -13.66 -5.22
C ALA A 89 7.55 -12.35 -4.77
N PHE A 90 8.57 -11.93 -5.53
CA PHE A 90 9.28 -10.68 -5.31
C PHE A 90 9.80 -10.13 -6.64
N ARG A 91 9.97 -8.81 -6.70
CA ARG A 91 10.49 -8.12 -7.89
C ARG A 91 11.53 -7.07 -7.50
N VAL A 92 12.50 -6.83 -8.36
CA VAL A 92 13.45 -5.72 -8.22
C VAL A 92 12.78 -4.44 -8.72
N ASN A 93 12.84 -3.38 -7.93
CA ASN A 93 12.23 -2.10 -8.28
C ASN A 93 12.87 -1.48 -9.52
N SER A 94 12.03 -0.98 -10.43
CA SER A 94 12.50 -0.39 -11.69
C SER A 94 13.25 0.93 -11.52
N CYS A 95 13.02 1.64 -10.40
CA CYS A 95 13.70 2.91 -10.08
C CYS A 95 15.00 2.74 -9.28
N THR A 96 15.39 1.52 -8.94
CA THR A 96 16.67 1.28 -8.25
C THR A 96 17.81 1.56 -9.23
N PRO A 97 18.71 2.51 -8.96
CA PRO A 97 19.83 2.82 -9.87
C PRO A 97 20.70 1.60 -10.14
N GLU A 98 20.95 0.79 -9.11
CA GLU A 98 21.77 -0.41 -9.11
C GLU A 98 20.96 -1.68 -9.44
N ARG A 99 19.82 -1.54 -10.13
CA ARG A 99 18.87 -2.62 -10.45
C ARG A 99 19.56 -3.86 -11.05
N HIS A 100 20.49 -3.64 -11.98
CA HIS A 100 21.24 -4.74 -12.61
C HIS A 100 22.11 -5.48 -11.59
N LYS A 101 22.84 -4.76 -10.73
CA LYS A 101 23.69 -5.35 -9.68
C LYS A 101 22.86 -6.16 -8.66
N VAL A 102 21.70 -5.63 -8.26
CA VAL A 102 20.77 -6.37 -7.38
C VAL A 102 20.32 -7.67 -8.06
N ASN A 103 20.01 -7.60 -9.36
CA ASN A 103 19.60 -8.77 -10.13
C ASN A 103 20.75 -9.79 -10.29
N GLU A 104 21.95 -9.33 -10.62
CA GLU A 104 23.16 -10.16 -10.68
C GLU A 104 23.38 -10.91 -9.36
N ARG A 105 23.15 -10.23 -8.22
CA ARG A 105 23.26 -10.86 -6.91
C ARG A 105 22.21 -11.94 -6.70
N ILE A 106 20.97 -11.74 -7.18
CA ILE A 106 19.92 -12.77 -7.16
C ILE A 106 20.35 -13.97 -8.00
N GLN A 107 20.86 -13.74 -9.21
CA GLN A 107 21.35 -14.82 -10.09
C GLN A 107 22.51 -15.58 -9.46
N GLN A 108 23.43 -14.89 -8.75
CA GLN A 108 24.50 -15.55 -8.02
C GLN A 108 23.95 -16.45 -6.88
N PHE A 109 22.96 -15.96 -6.11
CA PHE A 109 22.30 -16.79 -5.11
C PHE A 109 21.64 -18.02 -5.72
N ILE A 110 21.00 -17.90 -6.87
CA ILE A 110 20.38 -19.04 -7.57
C ILE A 110 21.44 -20.07 -7.94
N LYS A 111 22.58 -19.62 -8.46
CA LYS A 111 23.72 -20.48 -8.80
C LYS A 111 24.27 -21.20 -7.56
N ASP A 112 24.50 -20.45 -6.48
CA ASP A 112 25.04 -20.98 -5.23
C ASP A 112 24.09 -22.00 -4.58
N LEU A 113 22.79 -21.71 -4.56
CA LEU A 113 21.74 -22.61 -4.07
C LEU A 113 21.69 -23.92 -4.86
N ARG A 114 21.78 -23.82 -6.19
CA ARG A 114 21.83 -25.01 -7.07
C ARG A 114 23.07 -25.85 -6.79
N THR A 115 24.22 -25.24 -6.65
CA THR A 115 25.49 -25.92 -6.34
C THR A 115 25.46 -26.55 -4.94
N SER A 116 24.73 -25.98 -3.98
CA SER A 116 24.59 -26.54 -2.63
C SER A 116 23.60 -27.70 -2.51
N GLY A 117 22.99 -28.12 -3.63
CA GLY A 117 22.07 -29.26 -3.66
C GLY A 117 20.61 -28.91 -3.31
N VAL A 118 20.24 -27.64 -3.32
CA VAL A 118 18.82 -27.25 -3.20
C VAL A 118 18.07 -27.71 -4.45
N GLU A 119 16.94 -28.38 -4.26
CA GLU A 119 16.11 -28.90 -5.36
C GLU A 119 15.67 -27.78 -6.32
N GLU A 120 15.68 -28.05 -7.61
CA GLU A 120 15.29 -27.09 -8.65
C GLU A 120 13.86 -26.51 -8.47
N ALA A 121 12.97 -27.29 -7.84
CA ALA A 121 11.62 -26.85 -7.48
C ALA A 121 11.59 -25.71 -6.46
N HIS A 122 12.62 -25.62 -5.62
CA HIS A 122 12.77 -24.63 -4.54
C HIS A 122 13.60 -23.41 -4.93
N LEU A 123 14.23 -23.42 -6.12
CA LEU A 123 15.00 -22.26 -6.60
C LEU A 123 14.07 -21.11 -7.04
N PRO A 124 14.50 -19.84 -6.90
CA PRO A 124 13.80 -18.72 -7.51
C PRO A 124 13.74 -18.88 -9.04
N LYS A 125 12.54 -18.76 -9.61
CA LYS A 125 12.28 -18.80 -11.06
C LYS A 125 11.83 -17.43 -11.53
N GLU A 126 12.47 -16.92 -12.57
CA GLU A 126 12.08 -15.66 -13.18
C GLU A 126 10.74 -15.79 -13.91
N VAL A 127 9.93 -14.73 -13.85
CA VAL A 127 8.60 -14.66 -14.45
C VAL A 127 8.73 -14.15 -15.88
N GLU A 128 8.32 -14.95 -16.85
CA GLU A 128 8.48 -14.68 -18.29
C GLU A 128 7.86 -13.34 -18.73
N TRP A 129 6.66 -13.04 -18.27
CA TRP A 129 5.91 -11.83 -18.64
C TRP A 129 6.27 -10.58 -17.81
N MET A 130 7.16 -10.70 -16.82
CA MET A 130 7.59 -9.59 -15.99
C MET A 130 9.07 -9.73 -15.61
N PRO A 131 10.00 -9.14 -16.38
CA PRO A 131 11.44 -9.22 -16.12
C PRO A 131 11.82 -8.72 -14.72
N TYR A 132 12.88 -9.27 -14.14
CA TYR A 132 13.35 -9.00 -12.77
C TYR A 132 12.34 -9.34 -11.67
N THR A 133 11.42 -10.25 -11.98
CA THR A 133 10.41 -10.76 -11.04
C THR A 133 10.58 -12.26 -10.89
N TYR A 134 10.50 -12.74 -9.66
CA TYR A 134 10.79 -14.12 -9.31
C TYR A 134 9.68 -14.71 -8.46
N THR A 135 9.45 -16.01 -8.62
CA THR A 135 8.62 -16.83 -7.73
C THR A 135 9.45 -17.93 -7.11
N MET A 136 9.13 -18.31 -5.88
CA MET A 136 9.88 -19.32 -5.12
C MET A 136 8.94 -20.11 -4.21
N SER A 137 9.00 -21.42 -4.29
CA SER A 137 8.20 -22.35 -3.48
C SER A 137 9.07 -23.00 -2.42
N VAL A 138 9.25 -22.37 -1.26
CA VAL A 138 10.09 -22.85 -0.15
C VAL A 138 9.32 -22.73 1.15
N SER A 139 9.33 -23.82 1.94
CA SER A 139 8.71 -23.82 3.25
C SER A 139 9.53 -23.02 4.27
N ARG A 140 8.88 -22.59 5.36
CA ARG A 140 9.58 -21.93 6.48
C ARG A 140 10.62 -22.85 7.14
N ASN A 141 10.40 -24.15 7.09
CA ASN A 141 11.33 -25.11 7.67
C ASN A 141 12.58 -25.23 6.81
N ASP A 142 12.46 -25.29 5.48
CA ASP A 142 13.60 -25.33 4.56
C ASP A 142 14.48 -24.09 4.70
N VAL A 143 13.86 -22.88 4.78
CA VAL A 143 14.59 -21.64 5.04
C VAL A 143 15.34 -21.66 6.37
N ARG A 144 14.82 -22.35 7.40
CA ARG A 144 15.49 -22.43 8.71
C ARG A 144 16.61 -23.47 8.73
N SER A 145 16.45 -24.57 8.02
CA SER A 145 17.39 -25.70 8.01
C SER A 145 18.59 -25.50 7.08
N HIS A 146 18.42 -24.71 6.00
CA HIS A 146 19.46 -24.53 4.99
C HIS A 146 20.13 -23.14 5.10
N PRO A 147 21.45 -23.06 5.42
CA PRO A 147 22.13 -21.77 5.65
C PRO A 147 22.04 -20.77 4.49
N LEU A 148 22.19 -21.24 3.23
CA LEU A 148 22.11 -20.37 2.06
C LEU A 148 20.68 -19.88 1.79
N LEU A 149 19.66 -20.70 2.00
CA LEU A 149 18.26 -20.24 1.92
C LEU A 149 17.96 -19.19 2.99
N LYS A 150 18.53 -19.35 4.19
CA LYS A 150 18.43 -18.34 5.25
C LYS A 150 19.13 -17.05 4.85
N SER A 151 20.33 -17.11 4.29
CA SER A 151 21.07 -15.94 3.79
C SER A 151 20.32 -15.24 2.67
N PHE A 152 19.77 -15.98 1.70
CA PHE A 152 18.94 -15.43 0.65
C PHE A 152 17.67 -14.78 1.19
N HIS A 153 17.00 -15.39 2.16
CA HIS A 153 15.83 -14.79 2.83
C HIS A 153 16.20 -13.48 3.53
N ASN A 154 17.33 -13.43 4.23
CA ASN A 154 17.82 -12.21 4.89
C ASN A 154 18.14 -11.11 3.87
N PHE A 155 18.73 -11.48 2.72
CA PHE A 155 18.91 -10.57 1.59
C PHE A 155 17.59 -9.98 1.12
N LEU A 156 16.59 -10.79 0.79
CA LEU A 156 15.28 -10.32 0.35
C LEU A 156 14.59 -9.40 1.38
N VAL A 157 14.73 -9.71 2.66
CA VAL A 157 14.18 -8.88 3.74
C VAL A 157 14.90 -7.54 3.83
N ASN A 158 16.23 -7.53 3.69
CA ASN A 158 17.02 -6.29 3.73
C ASN A 158 16.68 -5.37 2.55
N GLU A 159 16.75 -5.92 1.34
CA GLU A 159 16.44 -5.16 0.11
C GLU A 159 14.99 -4.65 0.08
N ALA A 160 14.04 -5.38 0.71
CA ALA A 160 12.67 -4.91 0.84
C ALA A 160 12.50 -3.76 1.86
N GLU A 161 13.32 -3.69 2.91
CA GLU A 161 13.27 -2.58 3.87
C GLU A 161 13.80 -1.28 3.28
N VAL A 162 14.81 -1.36 2.42
CA VAL A 162 15.39 -0.18 1.71
C VAL A 162 14.63 0.16 0.42
N GLY A 163 13.70 -0.69 -0.01
CA GLY A 163 12.85 -0.42 -1.16
C GLY A 163 13.42 -0.84 -2.52
N HIS A 164 14.53 -1.60 -2.57
CA HIS A 164 15.10 -2.09 -3.83
C HIS A 164 14.37 -3.34 -4.35
N ILE A 165 13.77 -4.12 -3.46
CA ILE A 165 12.93 -5.26 -3.79
C ILE A 165 11.54 -5.04 -3.19
N SER A 166 10.50 -5.39 -3.96
CA SER A 166 9.12 -5.45 -3.47
C SER A 166 8.68 -6.90 -3.36
N ARG A 167 8.18 -7.29 -2.18
CA ARG A 167 7.54 -8.59 -1.95
C ARG A 167 6.04 -8.41 -2.13
N GLN A 168 5.50 -8.96 -3.19
CA GLN A 168 4.11 -8.76 -3.61
C GLN A 168 3.61 -10.04 -4.26
N GLU A 169 2.35 -10.37 -4.09
CA GLU A 169 1.72 -11.48 -4.79
C GLU A 169 1.74 -11.24 -6.30
N LEU A 170 2.10 -12.27 -7.08
CA LEU A 170 2.39 -12.14 -8.50
C LEU A 170 1.21 -11.57 -9.30
N VAL A 171 0.00 -12.09 -9.11
CA VAL A 171 -1.19 -11.62 -9.83
C VAL A 171 -1.58 -10.19 -9.45
N SER A 172 -1.28 -9.75 -8.24
CA SER A 172 -1.53 -8.38 -7.82
C SER A 172 -0.57 -7.35 -8.45
N MET A 173 0.48 -7.82 -9.14
CA MET A 173 1.40 -6.96 -9.90
C MET A 173 0.84 -6.57 -11.27
N ILE A 174 -0.18 -7.28 -11.78
CA ILE A 174 -0.70 -7.12 -13.14
C ILE A 174 -1.40 -5.77 -13.36
N PRO A 175 -2.33 -5.30 -12.50
CA PRO A 175 -3.11 -4.09 -12.80
C PRO A 175 -2.27 -2.84 -13.10
N PRO A 176 -1.20 -2.50 -12.35
CA PRO A 176 -0.38 -1.34 -12.66
C PRO A 176 0.39 -1.44 -13.99
N LEU A 177 0.64 -2.66 -14.48
CA LEU A 177 1.32 -2.88 -15.78
C LEU A 177 0.43 -2.53 -16.97
N LEU A 178 -0.90 -2.58 -16.78
CA LEU A 178 -1.89 -2.30 -17.82
C LEU A 178 -2.40 -0.86 -17.81
N MET A 179 -1.89 -0.01 -16.91
CA MET A 179 -2.30 1.39 -16.78
C MET A 179 -1.63 2.32 -17.80
N GLU A 180 -0.61 1.89 -18.53
CA GLU A 180 0.16 2.71 -19.49
C GLU A 180 0.58 4.06 -18.88
N LEU A 181 1.32 4.00 -17.77
CA LEU A 181 1.69 5.14 -16.94
C LEU A 181 2.85 5.94 -17.55
N GLU A 182 2.69 7.28 -17.55
CA GLU A 182 3.71 8.26 -17.93
C GLU A 182 4.04 9.18 -16.76
N SER A 183 5.22 9.83 -16.81
CA SER A 183 5.75 10.63 -15.69
C SER A 183 4.96 11.91 -15.36
N ASP A 184 4.12 12.36 -16.29
CA ASP A 184 3.27 13.56 -16.15
C ASP A 184 1.79 13.22 -15.86
N HIS A 185 1.41 11.95 -15.76
CA HIS A 185 0.03 11.57 -15.49
C HIS A 185 -0.43 11.94 -14.08
N ASN A 186 -1.70 12.38 -13.97
CA ASN A 186 -2.44 12.39 -12.71
C ASN A 186 -3.06 11.01 -12.49
N VAL A 187 -2.68 10.35 -11.42
CA VAL A 187 -3.08 8.98 -11.13
C VAL A 187 -3.84 8.91 -9.81
N LEU A 188 -4.97 8.19 -9.79
CA LEU A 188 -5.72 7.88 -8.58
C LEU A 188 -5.68 6.37 -8.31
N ASP A 189 -5.24 5.97 -7.13
CA ASP A 189 -5.40 4.63 -6.59
C ASP A 189 -6.54 4.68 -5.54
N MET A 190 -7.70 4.11 -5.88
CA MET A 190 -8.94 4.31 -5.11
C MET A 190 -9.00 3.53 -3.81
N CYS A 191 -8.33 2.37 -3.72
CA CYS A 191 -8.33 1.48 -2.57
C CYS A 191 -6.90 0.97 -2.30
N ALA A 192 -6.01 1.93 -2.02
CA ALA A 192 -4.56 1.77 -2.14
C ALA A 192 -3.89 0.85 -1.11
N ALA A 193 -4.40 0.80 0.14
CA ALA A 193 -3.71 0.07 1.20
C ALA A 193 -3.73 -1.46 1.00
N PRO A 194 -2.61 -2.12 1.26
CA PRO A 194 -1.40 -1.69 1.99
C PRO A 194 -0.33 -0.93 1.17
N GLY A 195 -0.48 -0.76 -0.17
CA GLY A 195 0.34 0.12 -0.97
C GLY A 195 1.25 -0.54 -2.01
N SER A 196 1.20 -1.85 -2.20
CA SER A 196 2.09 -2.53 -3.14
C SER A 196 1.84 -2.12 -4.60
N LYS A 197 0.58 -1.91 -5.01
CA LYS A 197 0.22 -1.40 -6.33
C LYS A 197 0.53 0.09 -6.47
N THR A 198 0.26 0.87 -5.42
CA THR A 198 0.65 2.29 -5.35
C THR A 198 2.15 2.46 -5.55
N GLN A 199 2.98 1.59 -4.93
CA GLN A 199 4.42 1.60 -5.11
C GLN A 199 4.81 1.37 -6.58
N GLN A 200 4.18 0.41 -7.29
CA GLN A 200 4.41 0.20 -8.72
C GLN A 200 4.02 1.41 -9.56
N ILE A 201 2.92 2.11 -9.20
CA ILE A 201 2.51 3.36 -9.87
C ILE A 201 3.60 4.41 -9.70
N ILE A 202 4.07 4.65 -8.48
CA ILE A 202 5.14 5.62 -8.20
C ILE A 202 6.41 5.25 -8.98
N GLU A 203 6.82 3.99 -8.98
CA GLU A 203 7.98 3.51 -9.74
C GLU A 203 7.86 3.80 -11.24
N LYS A 204 6.68 3.62 -11.82
CA LYS A 204 6.47 3.90 -13.24
C LYS A 204 6.56 5.40 -13.55
N LEU A 205 6.01 6.28 -12.72
CA LEU A 205 6.15 7.72 -12.90
C LEU A 205 7.63 8.16 -12.79
N HIS A 206 8.41 7.48 -11.95
CA HIS A 206 9.83 7.76 -11.77
C HIS A 206 10.76 7.03 -12.76
N ALA A 207 10.24 6.29 -13.72
CA ALA A 207 11.05 5.43 -14.59
C ALA A 207 12.19 6.17 -15.33
N ASN A 208 11.95 7.42 -15.74
CA ASN A 208 12.88 8.21 -16.53
C ASN A 208 13.26 9.56 -15.86
N THR A 209 12.82 9.80 -14.62
CA THR A 209 13.05 11.07 -13.93
C THR A 209 13.05 10.92 -12.42
N ASP A 210 13.96 11.63 -11.74
CA ASP A 210 13.98 11.69 -10.27
C ASP A 210 12.87 12.61 -9.69
N ASN A 211 12.24 13.46 -10.51
CA ASN A 211 11.18 14.38 -10.10
C ASN A 211 10.04 14.41 -11.15
N PRO A 212 9.11 13.45 -11.13
CA PRO A 212 7.98 13.40 -12.05
C PRO A 212 7.11 14.67 -11.94
N GLU A 213 6.55 15.12 -13.05
CA GLU A 213 5.61 16.24 -13.09
C GLU A 213 4.20 15.83 -12.69
N GLY A 214 3.86 14.55 -12.78
CA GLY A 214 2.57 13.97 -12.46
C GLY A 214 2.17 14.08 -10.99
N LEU A 215 1.03 13.48 -10.66
CA LEU A 215 0.47 13.41 -9.31
C LEU A 215 -0.05 11.99 -9.04
N VAL A 216 0.29 11.42 -7.91
CA VAL A 216 -0.31 10.18 -7.41
C VAL A 216 -1.14 10.49 -6.17
N VAL A 217 -2.46 10.28 -6.27
CA VAL A 217 -3.40 10.34 -5.14
C VAL A 217 -3.71 8.91 -4.73
N ALA A 218 -3.24 8.50 -3.57
CA ALA A 218 -3.47 7.17 -3.01
C ALA A 218 -4.50 7.26 -1.88
N ASN A 219 -5.64 6.59 -2.04
CA ASN A 219 -6.76 6.65 -1.12
C ASN A 219 -7.03 5.32 -0.42
N ASP A 220 -7.43 5.39 0.84
CA ASP A 220 -8.08 4.26 1.53
C ASP A 220 -9.14 4.78 2.51
N ALA A 221 -10.23 4.07 2.63
CA ALA A 221 -11.33 4.45 3.52
C ALA A 221 -10.99 4.27 5.01
N ASP A 222 -10.06 3.37 5.33
CA ASP A 222 -9.61 3.11 6.69
C ASP A 222 -8.39 3.95 7.04
N TYR A 223 -8.50 4.77 8.09
CA TYR A 223 -7.42 5.67 8.51
C TYR A 223 -6.15 4.93 8.99
N GLN A 224 -6.31 3.79 9.65
CA GLN A 224 -5.16 3.00 10.11
C GLN A 224 -4.46 2.35 8.92
N ARG A 225 -5.23 1.89 7.93
CA ARG A 225 -4.67 1.38 6.68
C ARG A 225 -3.95 2.47 5.88
N CYS A 226 -4.40 3.74 5.92
CA CYS A 226 -3.66 4.86 5.35
C CYS A 226 -2.28 5.04 5.99
N HIS A 227 -2.15 4.88 7.31
CA HIS A 227 -0.83 4.91 7.97
C HIS A 227 0.05 3.72 7.59
N LEU A 228 -0.54 2.54 7.42
CA LEU A 228 0.18 1.38 6.92
C LEU A 228 0.70 1.63 5.49
N LEU A 229 -0.14 2.20 4.62
CA LEU A 229 0.22 2.63 3.27
C LEU A 229 1.41 3.60 3.26
N VAL A 230 1.36 4.67 4.09
CA VAL A 230 2.49 5.61 4.25
C VAL A 230 3.76 4.88 4.67
N HIS A 231 3.68 3.99 5.65
CA HIS A 231 4.86 3.29 6.17
C HIS A 231 5.42 2.27 5.17
N GLN A 232 4.58 1.55 4.45
CA GLN A 232 5.02 0.51 3.53
C GLN A 232 5.42 1.05 2.15
N THR A 233 4.80 2.13 1.71
CA THR A 233 5.05 2.69 0.37
C THR A 233 5.95 3.91 0.42
N LEU A 234 5.52 5.01 1.05
CA LEU A 234 6.25 6.28 0.98
C LEU A 234 7.59 6.26 1.73
N LYS A 235 7.75 5.40 2.74
CA LYS A 235 9.05 5.22 3.39
C LYS A 235 10.04 4.46 2.50
N ARG A 236 9.57 3.52 1.68
CA ARG A 236 10.41 2.68 0.80
C ARG A 236 10.59 3.28 -0.59
N MET A 237 9.64 4.09 -1.01
CA MET A 237 9.64 4.81 -2.28
C MET A 237 9.24 6.28 -2.04
N PRO A 238 10.13 7.08 -1.45
CA PRO A 238 9.87 8.50 -1.20
C PRO A 238 9.67 9.24 -2.52
N SER A 239 8.61 10.06 -2.60
CA SER A 239 8.27 10.76 -3.85
C SER A 239 7.70 12.16 -3.59
N ALA A 240 8.11 13.10 -4.43
CA ALA A 240 7.62 14.47 -4.40
C ALA A 240 6.26 14.68 -5.08
N CYS A 241 5.74 13.66 -5.75
CA CYS A 241 4.48 13.72 -6.50
C CYS A 241 3.33 12.95 -5.85
N THR A 242 3.50 12.42 -4.63
CA THR A 242 2.53 11.50 -4.02
C THR A 242 1.87 12.09 -2.79
N VAL A 243 0.54 11.89 -2.68
CA VAL A 243 -0.28 12.21 -1.50
C VAL A 243 -1.14 11.02 -1.10
N VAL A 244 -1.28 10.82 0.21
CA VAL A 244 -2.22 9.84 0.80
C VAL A 244 -3.40 10.60 1.38
N ILE A 245 -4.62 10.19 0.99
CA ILE A 245 -5.88 10.72 1.48
C ILE A 245 -6.71 9.61 2.14
N ASN A 246 -7.69 10.00 2.96
CA ASN A 246 -8.58 9.05 3.66
C ASN A 246 -10.04 9.39 3.36
N GLU A 247 -10.57 8.83 2.27
CA GLU A 247 -11.95 9.06 1.83
C GLU A 247 -12.65 7.75 1.48
N ASP A 248 -13.98 7.75 1.57
CA ASP A 248 -14.82 6.69 1.03
C ASP A 248 -14.83 6.78 -0.51
N ALA A 249 -14.22 5.80 -1.18
CA ALA A 249 -14.06 5.80 -2.62
C ALA A 249 -15.39 5.83 -3.39
N SER A 250 -16.48 5.30 -2.82
CA SER A 250 -17.81 5.26 -3.46
C SER A 250 -18.48 6.63 -3.56
N ILE A 251 -18.07 7.57 -2.70
CA ILE A 251 -18.59 8.95 -2.64
C ILE A 251 -17.47 9.99 -2.60
N MET A 252 -16.31 9.66 -3.18
CA MET A 252 -15.16 10.55 -3.20
C MET A 252 -15.54 11.92 -3.76
N PRO A 253 -15.20 13.05 -3.10
CA PRO A 253 -15.54 14.38 -3.58
C PRO A 253 -14.82 14.73 -4.90
N LYS A 254 -15.35 15.67 -5.65
CA LYS A 254 -14.63 16.29 -6.78
C LYS A 254 -13.52 17.17 -6.22
N MET A 255 -12.29 16.81 -6.55
CA MET A 255 -11.11 17.59 -6.17
C MET A 255 -10.87 18.73 -7.17
N ILE A 256 -10.14 19.76 -6.73
CA ILE A 256 -9.83 20.95 -7.53
C ILE A 256 -8.45 20.78 -8.19
N GLY A 257 -8.42 20.97 -9.50
CA GLY A 257 -7.21 20.95 -10.32
C GLY A 257 -6.37 22.23 -10.25
N PRO A 258 -5.19 22.23 -10.90
CA PRO A 258 -4.28 23.38 -10.91
C PRO A 258 -4.90 24.66 -11.51
N ASP A 259 -5.81 24.53 -12.44
CA ASP A 259 -6.54 25.62 -13.12
C ASP A 259 -7.73 26.17 -12.31
N GLY A 260 -8.08 25.52 -11.19
CA GLY A 260 -9.25 25.85 -10.38
C GLY A 260 -10.53 25.12 -10.79
N GLY A 261 -10.51 24.39 -11.89
CA GLY A 261 -11.58 23.50 -12.32
C GLY A 261 -11.53 22.14 -11.62
N PRO A 262 -12.43 21.21 -11.97
CA PRO A 262 -12.40 19.86 -11.46
C PRO A 262 -11.11 19.10 -11.86
N LEU A 263 -10.47 18.42 -10.90
CA LEU A 263 -9.37 17.53 -11.18
C LEU A 263 -9.90 16.22 -11.77
N TYR A 264 -9.48 15.91 -12.98
CA TYR A 264 -9.67 14.60 -13.60
C TYR A 264 -8.35 13.85 -13.66
N PHE A 265 -8.41 12.52 -13.56
CA PHE A 265 -7.25 11.65 -13.55
C PHE A 265 -7.04 11.02 -14.94
N ASP A 266 -5.79 11.00 -15.40
CA ASP A 266 -5.41 10.34 -16.66
C ASP A 266 -5.50 8.83 -16.51
N ARG A 267 -5.20 8.31 -15.31
CA ARG A 267 -5.19 6.88 -14.97
C ARG A 267 -5.82 6.64 -13.62
N ILE A 268 -6.66 5.62 -13.52
CA ILE A 268 -7.26 5.20 -12.25
C ILE A 268 -7.02 3.72 -12.02
N LEU A 269 -6.54 3.38 -10.82
CA LEU A 269 -6.55 2.00 -10.32
C LEU A 269 -7.75 1.82 -9.41
N CYS A 270 -8.63 0.90 -9.78
CA CYS A 270 -9.85 0.56 -9.06
C CYS A 270 -9.76 -0.90 -8.57
N ASP A 271 -8.81 -1.16 -7.66
CA ASP A 271 -8.61 -2.46 -7.02
C ASP A 271 -9.57 -2.55 -5.83
N VAL A 272 -10.81 -3.00 -6.10
CA VAL A 272 -11.91 -2.86 -5.16
C VAL A 272 -11.86 -3.90 -4.05
N ILE A 273 -12.48 -3.56 -2.91
CA ILE A 273 -12.77 -4.55 -1.87
C ILE A 273 -13.65 -5.66 -2.44
N CYS A 274 -13.29 -6.91 -2.18
CA CYS A 274 -13.98 -8.08 -2.71
C CYS A 274 -14.05 -9.21 -1.68
N SER A 275 -14.75 -10.31 -2.00
CA SER A 275 -14.83 -11.51 -1.17
C SER A 275 -13.47 -12.16 -0.95
N GLY A 276 -12.56 -12.00 -1.91
CA GLY A 276 -11.18 -12.46 -1.81
C GLY A 276 -10.99 -13.95 -2.08
N ASP A 277 -11.90 -14.61 -2.76
CA ASP A 277 -11.87 -16.04 -3.00
C ASP A 277 -10.70 -16.51 -3.92
N GLY A 278 -10.08 -15.60 -4.67
CA GLY A 278 -8.79 -15.86 -5.31
C GLY A 278 -7.60 -15.99 -4.33
N THR A 279 -7.80 -15.75 -3.03
CA THR A 279 -6.73 -15.72 -2.02
C THR A 279 -6.72 -16.91 -1.06
N PHE A 280 -7.44 -17.98 -1.31
CA PHE A 280 -7.50 -19.19 -0.45
C PHE A 280 -6.13 -19.75 -0.07
N ARG A 281 -5.19 -19.73 -1.00
CA ARG A 281 -3.80 -20.20 -0.80
C ARG A 281 -3.01 -19.33 0.17
N LYS A 282 -3.40 -18.05 0.35
CA LYS A 282 -2.74 -17.04 1.20
C LYS A 282 -3.50 -16.82 2.50
N ASN A 283 -4.82 -16.75 2.44
CA ASN A 283 -5.71 -16.50 3.56
C ASN A 283 -6.47 -17.78 3.93
N LEU A 284 -5.85 -18.60 4.75
CA LEU A 284 -6.41 -19.90 5.14
C LEU A 284 -7.76 -19.78 5.90
N GLY A 285 -8.05 -18.64 6.55
CA GLY A 285 -9.34 -18.41 7.20
C GLY A 285 -10.53 -18.45 6.24
N MET A 286 -10.28 -18.17 4.95
CA MET A 286 -11.32 -18.21 3.92
C MET A 286 -11.99 -19.59 3.80
N TRP A 287 -11.25 -20.68 4.02
CA TRP A 287 -11.80 -22.03 3.96
C TRP A 287 -12.96 -22.25 4.92
N LYS A 288 -12.97 -21.57 6.08
CA LYS A 288 -14.04 -21.65 7.09
C LYS A 288 -15.22 -20.75 6.77
N ASP A 289 -14.93 -19.54 6.25
CA ASP A 289 -15.90 -18.44 6.25
C ASP A 289 -16.43 -18.09 4.86
N TRP A 290 -15.98 -18.76 3.80
CA TRP A 290 -16.43 -18.45 2.45
C TRP A 290 -17.89 -18.86 2.22
N SER A 291 -18.64 -17.99 1.56
CA SER A 291 -20.00 -18.25 1.08
C SER A 291 -20.36 -17.31 -0.08
N PRO A 292 -21.32 -17.66 -0.95
CA PRO A 292 -21.77 -16.79 -2.06
C PRO A 292 -22.30 -15.43 -1.60
N LEU A 293 -22.82 -15.34 -0.36
CA LEU A 293 -23.34 -14.09 0.19
C LEU A 293 -22.30 -12.99 0.31
N LYS A 294 -21.02 -13.33 0.47
CA LYS A 294 -19.95 -12.29 0.54
C LYS A 294 -19.90 -11.47 -0.74
N ALA A 295 -19.90 -12.12 -1.89
CA ALA A 295 -19.92 -11.45 -3.20
C ALA A 295 -21.19 -10.60 -3.37
N ILE A 296 -22.36 -11.17 -3.08
CA ILE A 296 -23.66 -10.49 -3.14
C ILE A 296 -23.66 -9.20 -2.29
N SER A 297 -23.09 -9.25 -1.08
CA SER A 297 -23.07 -8.09 -0.18
C SER A 297 -22.15 -6.96 -0.66
N LEU A 298 -21.13 -7.25 -1.47
CA LEU A 298 -20.11 -6.31 -1.91
C LEU A 298 -20.38 -5.70 -3.29
N HIS A 299 -21.13 -6.38 -4.15
CA HIS A 299 -21.40 -5.93 -5.54
C HIS A 299 -21.85 -4.47 -5.63
N LYS A 300 -22.84 -4.05 -4.83
CA LYS A 300 -23.34 -2.67 -4.85
C LYS A 300 -22.22 -1.66 -4.52
N LEU A 301 -21.35 -1.98 -3.56
CA LEU A 301 -20.23 -1.12 -3.19
C LEU A 301 -19.19 -1.06 -4.32
N GLN A 302 -18.89 -2.19 -4.95
CA GLN A 302 -17.96 -2.29 -6.08
C GLN A 302 -18.45 -1.46 -7.27
N VAL A 303 -19.72 -1.59 -7.63
CA VAL A 303 -20.36 -0.75 -8.66
C VAL A 303 -20.23 0.73 -8.30
N SER A 304 -20.51 1.12 -7.04
CA SER A 304 -20.46 2.52 -6.61
C SER A 304 -19.04 3.09 -6.68
N ILE A 305 -18.02 2.30 -6.27
CA ILE A 305 -16.61 2.71 -6.35
C ILE A 305 -16.17 2.85 -7.82
N ALA A 306 -16.42 1.83 -8.64
CA ALA A 306 -16.01 1.83 -10.04
C ALA A 306 -16.72 2.92 -10.85
N ARG A 307 -18.04 3.12 -10.64
CA ARG A 307 -18.79 4.24 -11.20
C ARG A 307 -18.14 5.57 -10.82
N ARG A 308 -17.82 5.75 -9.53
CA ARG A 308 -17.18 6.99 -9.06
C ARG A 308 -15.80 7.19 -9.70
N GLY A 309 -15.03 6.12 -9.91
CA GLY A 309 -13.78 6.16 -10.67
C GLY A 309 -13.98 6.67 -12.09
N LEU A 310 -14.95 6.13 -12.83
CA LEU A 310 -15.29 6.57 -14.20
C LEU A 310 -15.73 8.03 -14.25
N GLU A 311 -16.47 8.52 -13.25
CA GLU A 311 -16.84 9.94 -13.15
C GLU A 311 -15.61 10.86 -12.97
N LEU A 312 -14.58 10.41 -12.23
CA LEU A 312 -13.34 11.14 -11.98
C LEU A 312 -12.27 10.94 -13.06
N LEU A 313 -12.47 9.98 -13.96
CA LEU A 313 -11.56 9.70 -15.07
C LEU A 313 -11.68 10.78 -16.14
N LYS A 314 -10.55 11.20 -16.72
CA LYS A 314 -10.49 12.10 -17.87
C LYS A 314 -11.01 11.41 -19.13
N GLU A 315 -11.54 12.16 -20.08
CA GLU A 315 -11.82 11.65 -21.43
C GLU A 315 -10.52 11.14 -22.07
N GLY A 316 -10.57 9.98 -22.70
CA GLY A 316 -9.39 9.27 -23.21
C GLY A 316 -8.58 8.55 -22.12
N GLY A 317 -8.90 8.72 -20.85
CA GLY A 317 -8.21 8.09 -19.72
C GLY A 317 -8.53 6.60 -19.60
N LEU A 318 -7.67 5.89 -18.85
CA LEU A 318 -7.81 4.45 -18.57
C LEU A 318 -8.08 4.20 -17.08
N MET A 319 -9.04 3.33 -16.80
CA MET A 319 -9.27 2.77 -15.46
C MET A 319 -9.04 1.27 -15.49
N VAL A 320 -8.18 0.77 -14.61
CA VAL A 320 -8.03 -0.67 -14.41
C VAL A 320 -8.89 -1.07 -13.22
N TYR A 321 -9.96 -1.81 -13.49
CA TYR A 321 -10.78 -2.49 -12.49
C TYR A 321 -10.15 -3.83 -12.18
N SER A 322 -9.97 -4.15 -10.90
CA SER A 322 -9.41 -5.43 -10.48
C SER A 322 -9.98 -5.91 -9.14
N THR A 323 -10.02 -7.22 -8.99
CA THR A 323 -10.41 -7.91 -7.76
C THR A 323 -9.52 -9.11 -7.50
N CYS A 324 -9.32 -9.48 -6.24
CA CYS A 324 -8.81 -10.79 -5.87
C CYS A 324 -9.95 -11.83 -5.70
N SER A 325 -11.05 -11.64 -6.40
CA SER A 325 -12.16 -12.57 -6.54
C SER A 325 -12.10 -13.26 -7.90
N LEU A 326 -12.72 -14.43 -8.00
CA LEU A 326 -12.97 -15.15 -9.27
C LEU A 326 -14.47 -15.25 -9.55
N ASN A 327 -15.29 -14.61 -8.71
CA ASN A 327 -16.74 -14.69 -8.71
C ASN A 327 -17.34 -13.72 -9.72
N PRO A 328 -18.10 -14.20 -10.74
CA PRO A 328 -18.69 -13.34 -11.77
C PRO A 328 -19.58 -12.22 -11.21
N ILE A 329 -20.18 -12.39 -10.02
CA ILE A 329 -21.01 -11.35 -9.38
C ILE A 329 -20.18 -10.10 -9.03
N GLU A 330 -18.90 -10.29 -8.67
CA GLU A 330 -17.96 -9.20 -8.33
C GLU A 330 -17.16 -8.71 -9.54
N ASP A 331 -17.19 -9.44 -10.61
CA ASP A 331 -16.37 -9.30 -11.80
C ASP A 331 -17.21 -8.84 -13.00
N GLU A 332 -17.67 -9.74 -13.85
CA GLU A 332 -18.42 -9.41 -15.09
C GLU A 332 -19.76 -8.74 -14.82
N ALA A 333 -20.46 -9.08 -13.75
CA ALA A 333 -21.74 -8.45 -13.41
C ALA A 333 -21.55 -6.95 -13.09
N VAL A 334 -20.46 -6.58 -12.43
CA VAL A 334 -20.10 -5.17 -12.18
C VAL A 334 -19.81 -4.45 -13.49
N LEU A 335 -18.99 -5.07 -14.35
CA LEU A 335 -18.63 -4.49 -15.66
C LEU A 335 -19.86 -4.34 -16.56
N ALA A 336 -20.68 -5.39 -16.68
CA ALA A 336 -21.89 -5.38 -17.49
C ALA A 336 -22.87 -4.26 -17.06
N TYR A 337 -23.03 -4.07 -15.75
CA TYR A 337 -23.87 -3.00 -15.22
C TYR A 337 -23.32 -1.61 -15.55
N LEU A 338 -22.00 -1.39 -15.38
CA LEU A 338 -21.36 -0.11 -15.68
C LEU A 338 -21.37 0.23 -17.18
N LEU A 339 -21.09 -0.75 -18.03
CA LEU A 339 -21.09 -0.56 -19.49
C LEU A 339 -22.48 -0.21 -20.01
N GLN A 340 -23.53 -0.84 -19.48
CA GLN A 340 -24.92 -0.48 -19.81
C GLN A 340 -25.31 0.91 -19.24
N MET A 341 -24.87 1.22 -18.02
CA MET A 341 -25.15 2.55 -17.40
C MET A 341 -24.51 3.70 -18.19
N PHE A 342 -23.33 3.48 -18.77
CA PHE A 342 -22.54 4.47 -19.50
C PHE A 342 -22.45 4.16 -20.99
N ASP A 343 -23.53 3.66 -21.54
CA ASP A 343 -23.61 3.20 -22.93
C ASP A 343 -22.96 4.18 -23.92
N GLY A 344 -22.01 3.67 -24.71
CA GLY A 344 -21.20 4.43 -25.66
C GLY A 344 -20.17 5.40 -25.06
N SER A 345 -20.21 5.66 -23.72
CA SER A 345 -19.27 6.58 -23.06
C SER A 345 -18.06 5.88 -22.45
N VAL A 346 -18.16 4.57 -22.24
CA VAL A 346 -17.09 3.73 -21.67
C VAL A 346 -17.01 2.42 -22.45
N GLU A 347 -15.81 1.95 -22.73
CA GLU A 347 -15.56 0.67 -23.39
C GLU A 347 -14.50 -0.16 -22.69
N LEU A 348 -14.53 -1.48 -22.87
CA LEU A 348 -13.45 -2.38 -22.49
C LEU A 348 -12.33 -2.37 -23.54
N VAL A 349 -11.11 -2.17 -23.09
CA VAL A 349 -9.91 -2.20 -23.92
C VAL A 349 -9.47 -3.66 -24.09
N ASP A 350 -9.15 -4.05 -25.31
CA ASP A 350 -8.51 -5.33 -25.56
C ASP A 350 -7.02 -5.25 -25.17
N VAL A 351 -6.61 -6.09 -24.25
CA VAL A 351 -5.24 -6.21 -23.75
C VAL A 351 -4.66 -7.60 -24.00
N SER A 352 -5.22 -8.34 -24.96
CA SER A 352 -4.80 -9.70 -25.29
C SER A 352 -3.36 -9.79 -25.78
N ASP A 353 -2.83 -8.73 -26.39
CA ASP A 353 -1.45 -8.57 -26.84
C ASP A 353 -0.45 -8.18 -25.73
N LYS A 354 -0.96 -7.77 -24.54
CA LYS A 354 -0.11 -7.35 -23.43
C LYS A 354 0.27 -8.54 -22.55
N LEU A 355 1.43 -8.43 -21.87
CA LEU A 355 1.96 -9.42 -20.93
C LEU A 355 2.09 -10.82 -21.56
N VAL A 356 2.78 -10.89 -22.71
CA VAL A 356 3.07 -12.13 -23.43
C VAL A 356 3.70 -13.16 -22.49
N GLY A 357 3.17 -14.40 -22.46
CA GLY A 357 3.55 -15.46 -21.54
C GLY A 357 2.64 -15.56 -20.29
N LEU A 358 1.79 -14.57 -20.02
CA LEU A 358 0.77 -14.67 -18.96
C LEU A 358 -0.39 -15.58 -19.41
N LYS A 359 -0.56 -16.72 -18.75
CA LYS A 359 -1.73 -17.59 -18.96
C LYS A 359 -2.93 -17.01 -18.23
N ARG A 360 -4.03 -16.83 -18.97
CA ARG A 360 -5.25 -16.20 -18.48
C ARG A 360 -6.47 -16.72 -19.25
N SER A 361 -7.64 -16.69 -18.63
CA SER A 361 -8.91 -17.04 -19.25
C SER A 361 -9.71 -15.76 -19.50
N PRO A 362 -10.36 -15.63 -20.68
CA PRO A 362 -11.19 -14.46 -20.99
C PRO A 362 -12.39 -14.36 -20.04
N GLY A 363 -12.95 -13.16 -19.89
CA GLY A 363 -14.19 -12.94 -19.18
C GLY A 363 -15.35 -13.66 -19.84
N VAL A 364 -16.37 -13.99 -19.06
CA VAL A 364 -17.54 -14.75 -19.50
C VAL A 364 -18.74 -13.84 -19.79
N ASN A 365 -19.61 -14.29 -20.70
CA ASN A 365 -20.85 -13.59 -21.05
C ASN A 365 -22.07 -14.11 -20.29
N THR A 366 -21.94 -15.23 -19.57
CA THR A 366 -22.99 -15.85 -18.79
C THR A 366 -22.44 -16.43 -17.52
N TRP A 367 -23.24 -16.38 -16.46
CA TRP A 367 -22.94 -16.92 -15.13
C TRP A 367 -24.24 -17.22 -14.39
N LYS A 368 -24.13 -17.97 -13.30
CA LYS A 368 -25.25 -18.35 -12.47
C LYS A 368 -25.30 -17.52 -11.18
N VAL A 369 -26.52 -17.23 -10.72
CA VAL A 369 -26.78 -16.51 -9.47
C VAL A 369 -27.34 -17.48 -8.44
N PHE A 370 -26.69 -17.56 -7.27
CA PHE A 370 -27.09 -18.45 -6.18
C PHE A 370 -27.41 -17.66 -4.93
N ASP A 371 -28.35 -18.14 -4.14
CA ASP A 371 -28.57 -17.65 -2.77
C ASP A 371 -27.61 -18.33 -1.76
N ARG A 372 -27.87 -18.08 -0.47
CA ARG A 372 -27.07 -18.65 0.63
C ARG A 372 -27.09 -20.18 0.65
N ASP A 373 -28.21 -20.77 0.30
CA ASP A 373 -28.48 -22.21 0.40
C ASP A 373 -28.15 -22.95 -0.91
N MET A 374 -27.49 -22.25 -1.84
CA MET A 374 -27.13 -22.75 -3.18
C MET A 374 -28.32 -23.08 -4.06
N ASN A 375 -29.45 -22.35 -3.92
CA ASN A 375 -30.52 -22.38 -4.89
C ASN A 375 -30.15 -21.45 -6.06
N GLU A 376 -30.24 -21.98 -7.27
CA GLU A 376 -29.95 -21.25 -8.51
C GLU A 376 -31.17 -20.48 -8.99
N TYR A 377 -30.95 -19.24 -9.44
CA TYR A 377 -31.96 -18.41 -10.11
C TYR A 377 -31.48 -18.05 -11.50
N SER A 378 -32.25 -18.41 -12.52
CA SER A 378 -31.91 -18.15 -13.91
C SER A 378 -32.14 -16.70 -14.33
N LYS A 379 -33.10 -16.01 -13.68
CA LYS A 379 -33.44 -14.60 -13.91
C LYS A 379 -33.97 -13.97 -12.62
N TYR A 380 -33.98 -12.65 -12.58
CA TYR A 380 -34.39 -11.88 -11.39
C TYR A 380 -35.88 -12.15 -11.00
N GLU A 381 -36.71 -12.40 -11.98
CA GLU A 381 -38.15 -12.69 -11.77
C GLU A 381 -38.37 -13.97 -10.96
N ASP A 382 -37.47 -14.95 -11.07
CA ASP A 382 -37.55 -16.21 -10.34
C ASP A 382 -37.11 -16.09 -8.86
N VAL A 383 -36.52 -14.94 -8.49
CA VAL A 383 -36.10 -14.69 -7.11
C VAL A 383 -37.31 -14.46 -6.19
N PRO A 384 -37.46 -15.22 -5.11
CA PRO A 384 -38.52 -15.01 -4.13
C PRO A 384 -38.53 -13.58 -3.57
N ASP A 385 -39.71 -13.00 -3.32
CA ASP A 385 -39.86 -11.60 -2.91
C ASP A 385 -39.06 -11.25 -1.65
N PHE A 386 -38.95 -12.17 -0.70
CA PHE A 386 -38.16 -11.95 0.51
C PHE A 386 -36.65 -11.87 0.28
N LEU A 387 -36.14 -12.38 -0.85
CA LEU A 387 -34.71 -12.28 -1.26
C LEU A 387 -34.44 -11.11 -2.21
N LYS A 388 -35.48 -10.49 -2.80
CA LYS A 388 -35.32 -9.35 -3.73
C LYS A 388 -34.67 -8.10 -3.10
N THR A 389 -34.64 -8.03 -1.77
CA THR A 389 -33.88 -7.00 -1.05
C THR A 389 -32.37 -7.25 -1.11
N ALA A 390 -31.94 -8.50 -1.14
CA ALA A 390 -30.54 -8.93 -1.18
C ALA A 390 -30.02 -9.15 -2.61
N ILE A 391 -30.75 -9.89 -3.44
CA ILE A 391 -30.42 -10.19 -4.84
C ILE A 391 -31.03 -9.12 -5.75
N LYS A 392 -30.23 -8.53 -6.63
CA LYS A 392 -30.64 -7.41 -7.49
C LYS A 392 -30.56 -7.80 -8.98
N PRO A 393 -31.30 -7.10 -9.88
CA PRO A 393 -31.22 -7.35 -11.32
C PRO A 393 -29.78 -7.30 -11.88
N SER A 394 -28.95 -6.40 -11.34
CA SER A 394 -27.55 -6.23 -11.78
C SER A 394 -26.63 -7.43 -11.50
N TYR A 395 -27.10 -8.45 -10.76
CA TYR A 395 -26.30 -9.66 -10.51
C TYR A 395 -26.44 -10.69 -11.62
N PHE A 396 -27.45 -10.55 -12.45
CA PHE A 396 -27.76 -11.49 -13.54
C PHE A 396 -27.04 -11.09 -14.81
N PRO A 397 -26.61 -12.06 -15.64
CA PRO A 397 -26.08 -11.76 -16.95
C PRO A 397 -27.15 -11.03 -17.79
N PRO A 398 -26.76 -10.00 -18.54
CA PRO A 398 -27.63 -9.38 -19.51
C PRO A 398 -28.07 -10.38 -20.58
N PRO A 399 -29.15 -10.11 -21.35
CA PRO A 399 -29.51 -10.90 -22.50
C PRO A 399 -28.34 -11.06 -23.50
N GLU A 400 -28.24 -12.19 -24.17
CA GLU A 400 -27.11 -12.55 -25.06
C GLU A 400 -26.82 -11.46 -26.11
N GLU A 401 -27.86 -10.84 -26.68
CA GLU A 401 -27.73 -9.75 -27.65
C GLU A 401 -27.01 -8.53 -27.07
N VAL A 402 -27.25 -8.23 -25.78
CA VAL A 402 -26.58 -7.15 -25.07
C VAL A 402 -25.14 -7.54 -24.77
N CYS A 403 -24.92 -8.74 -24.25
CA CYS A 403 -23.58 -9.24 -23.90
C CYS A 403 -22.59 -9.21 -25.08
N LYS A 404 -23.06 -9.49 -26.32
CA LYS A 404 -22.25 -9.44 -27.53
C LYS A 404 -21.62 -8.06 -27.77
N ASN A 405 -22.33 -6.99 -27.39
CA ASN A 405 -21.88 -5.61 -27.57
C ASN A 405 -21.03 -5.09 -26.42
N LEU A 406 -21.11 -5.73 -25.24
CA LEU A 406 -20.33 -5.31 -24.06
C LEU A 406 -18.87 -5.79 -24.10
N HIS A 407 -18.55 -6.74 -24.97
CA HIS A 407 -17.18 -7.30 -25.12
C HIS A 407 -16.56 -7.75 -23.79
N LEU A 408 -17.35 -8.41 -22.91
CA LEU A 408 -16.87 -8.85 -21.58
C LEU A 408 -15.65 -9.79 -21.67
N ASN A 409 -15.47 -10.48 -22.79
CA ASN A 409 -14.31 -11.31 -23.10
C ASN A 409 -12.98 -10.55 -23.19
N ARG A 410 -12.99 -9.19 -23.23
CA ARG A 410 -11.78 -8.36 -23.12
C ARG A 410 -11.29 -8.22 -21.68
N SER A 411 -12.12 -8.51 -20.68
CA SER A 411 -11.66 -8.76 -19.31
C SER A 411 -11.07 -10.16 -19.21
N PHE A 412 -10.35 -10.44 -18.11
CA PHE A 412 -9.75 -11.77 -17.97
C PHE A 412 -9.56 -12.17 -16.50
N ARG A 413 -9.52 -13.48 -16.28
CA ARG A 413 -9.14 -14.13 -15.01
C ARG A 413 -7.79 -14.80 -15.10
N VAL A 414 -7.04 -14.73 -14.03
CA VAL A 414 -5.89 -15.60 -13.80
C VAL A 414 -6.31 -16.63 -12.75
N PHE A 415 -6.40 -17.90 -13.16
CA PHE A 415 -6.71 -18.97 -12.24
C PHE A 415 -5.43 -19.53 -11.59
N PRO A 416 -5.46 -19.93 -10.31
CA PRO A 416 -4.29 -20.41 -9.57
C PRO A 416 -3.52 -21.56 -10.23
N HIS A 417 -4.20 -22.50 -10.90
CA HIS A 417 -3.59 -23.67 -11.51
C HIS A 417 -2.81 -23.37 -12.80
N GLN A 418 -3.12 -22.25 -13.47
CA GLN A 418 -2.53 -21.93 -14.79
C GLN A 418 -1.02 -21.66 -14.71
N GLN A 419 -0.56 -20.92 -13.68
CA GLN A 419 0.86 -20.60 -13.48
C GLN A 419 1.27 -20.60 -12.00
N ASN A 420 0.61 -21.43 -11.16
CA ASN A 420 0.91 -21.58 -9.74
C ASN A 420 0.84 -20.25 -8.96
N THR A 421 -0.24 -19.48 -9.13
CA THR A 421 -0.45 -18.14 -8.56
C THR A 421 -1.63 -18.11 -7.58
N GLY A 422 -2.00 -16.93 -7.10
CA GLY A 422 -3.34 -16.66 -6.57
C GLY A 422 -4.34 -16.47 -7.70
N GLY A 423 -5.63 -16.30 -7.35
CA GLY A 423 -6.68 -15.94 -8.29
C GLY A 423 -6.84 -14.42 -8.39
N PHE A 424 -7.13 -13.92 -9.59
CA PHE A 424 -7.32 -12.48 -9.82
C PHE A 424 -8.18 -12.23 -11.06
N PHE A 425 -8.97 -11.16 -11.02
CA PHE A 425 -9.73 -10.67 -12.17
C PHE A 425 -9.30 -9.26 -12.54
N ILE A 426 -9.21 -8.97 -13.84
CA ILE A 426 -8.75 -7.68 -14.36
C ILE A 426 -9.57 -7.27 -15.59
N ALA A 427 -9.94 -5.98 -15.64
CA ALA A 427 -10.51 -5.32 -16.80
C ALA A 427 -9.91 -3.92 -16.98
N VAL A 428 -9.63 -3.54 -18.21
CA VAL A 428 -9.19 -2.19 -18.57
C VAL A 428 -10.34 -1.47 -19.23
N LEU A 429 -10.79 -0.38 -18.64
CA LEU A 429 -11.87 0.46 -19.12
C LEU A 429 -11.31 1.78 -19.64
N LYS A 430 -11.77 2.22 -20.81
CA LYS A 430 -11.44 3.52 -21.41
C LYS A 430 -12.66 4.40 -21.42
N LYS A 431 -12.51 5.64 -20.97
CA LYS A 431 -13.55 6.64 -21.08
C LYS A 431 -13.47 7.35 -22.43
N ILE A 432 -14.49 7.21 -23.25
CA ILE A 432 -14.55 7.75 -24.61
C ILE A 432 -15.08 9.16 -24.61
N THR A 433 -16.19 9.38 -23.92
CA THR A 433 -16.84 10.69 -23.80
C THR A 433 -17.14 11.03 -22.37
N LYS A 434 -17.54 12.29 -22.14
CA LYS A 434 -17.91 12.75 -20.81
C LYS A 434 -19.03 11.89 -20.24
N VAL A 435 -18.79 11.36 -19.07
CA VAL A 435 -19.78 10.66 -18.28
C VAL A 435 -20.48 11.72 -17.43
N ASP A 436 -21.76 11.95 -17.65
CA ASP A 436 -22.56 12.83 -16.80
C ASP A 436 -22.77 12.13 -15.46
N GLY A 437 -21.88 12.46 -14.51
CA GLY A 437 -22.13 12.12 -13.11
C GLY A 437 -23.38 12.87 -12.64
N SER A 438 -24.31 12.16 -12.00
CA SER A 438 -25.46 12.77 -11.35
C SER A 438 -25.01 14.05 -10.62
N SER A 439 -25.83 15.10 -10.63
CA SER A 439 -25.58 16.41 -10.00
C SER A 439 -25.38 16.36 -8.48
N THR A 440 -25.18 15.18 -7.90
CA THR A 440 -24.89 14.99 -6.48
C THR A 440 -23.53 15.59 -6.13
N ASN A 441 -23.57 16.68 -5.37
CA ASN A 441 -22.38 17.20 -4.72
C ASN A 441 -21.91 16.17 -3.69
N TYR A 442 -20.95 15.33 -4.09
CA TYR A 442 -20.29 14.44 -3.15
C TYR A 442 -19.49 15.28 -2.15
N VAL A 443 -19.83 15.18 -0.88
CA VAL A 443 -19.15 15.85 0.22
C VAL A 443 -18.39 14.81 1.03
N SER A 444 -17.14 15.09 1.32
CA SER A 444 -16.35 14.21 2.20
C SER A 444 -17.04 14.02 3.55
N ARG A 445 -17.23 12.78 3.98
CA ARG A 445 -17.74 12.45 5.32
C ARG A 445 -16.75 12.83 6.44
N ASN A 446 -15.50 13.12 6.08
CA ASN A 446 -14.42 13.39 7.03
C ASN A 446 -14.20 14.88 7.33
N VAL A 447 -14.79 15.80 6.55
CA VAL A 447 -14.58 17.27 6.68
C VAL A 447 -15.06 17.81 8.04
N GLY A 448 -16.01 17.15 8.69
CA GLY A 448 -16.47 17.54 10.03
C GLY A 448 -15.77 16.84 11.21
N LYS A 449 -14.96 15.83 10.97
CA LYS A 449 -14.23 15.13 12.03
C LYS A 449 -12.86 15.76 12.20
N VAL A 450 -12.71 16.62 13.20
CA VAL A 450 -11.41 17.20 13.59
C VAL A 450 -10.52 16.09 14.16
N ILE A 451 -9.92 15.31 13.25
CA ILE A 451 -8.72 14.56 13.63
C ILE A 451 -7.60 15.58 13.49
N LYS A 452 -6.79 15.77 14.55
CA LYS A 452 -5.62 16.66 14.56
C LYS A 452 -4.62 16.18 13.49
N SER A 453 -4.87 16.52 12.24
CA SER A 453 -3.90 16.36 11.16
C SER A 453 -2.97 17.56 11.22
N TYR A 454 -1.67 17.32 11.13
CA TYR A 454 -0.70 18.41 11.01
C TYR A 454 -0.90 19.08 9.64
N PRO A 455 -1.05 20.40 9.56
CA PRO A 455 -1.29 21.12 8.32
C PRO A 455 -0.09 20.99 7.36
N PHE A 456 -0.33 21.25 6.07
CA PHE A 456 0.70 21.40 5.05
C PHE A 456 0.97 22.89 4.84
N ILE A 457 2.01 23.43 5.48
CA ILE A 457 2.34 24.87 5.45
C ILE A 457 3.51 25.07 4.50
N PHE A 458 3.27 25.76 3.38
CA PHE A 458 4.32 26.13 2.44
C PHE A 458 5.18 27.26 3.01
N ILE A 459 6.50 27.08 2.89
CA ILE A 459 7.50 27.99 3.49
C ILE A 459 7.75 29.13 2.52
N ASN A 460 7.86 30.35 3.05
CA ASN A 460 8.21 31.53 2.25
C ASN A 460 9.68 31.43 1.81
N ASN A 461 9.98 31.79 0.56
CA ASN A 461 11.34 31.80 0.01
C ASN A 461 12.29 32.75 0.78
N MET A 462 11.75 33.77 1.46
CA MET A 462 12.52 34.71 2.29
C MET A 462 12.78 34.22 3.70
N ASP A 463 12.28 33.03 4.05
CA ASP A 463 12.49 32.39 5.35
C ASP A 463 13.98 32.23 5.66
N GLU A 464 14.39 32.53 6.88
CA GLU A 464 15.79 32.48 7.31
C GLU A 464 16.36 31.07 7.26
N ASP A 465 15.54 30.06 7.61
CA ASP A 465 15.98 28.66 7.52
C ASP A 465 16.29 28.26 6.08
N ILE A 466 15.52 28.77 5.10
CA ILE A 466 15.74 28.51 3.65
C ILE A 466 17.05 29.14 3.18
N LYS A 467 17.31 30.40 3.58
CA LYS A 467 18.58 31.08 3.24
C LYS A 467 19.78 30.35 3.85
N ASN A 468 19.65 29.90 5.10
CA ASN A 468 20.71 29.15 5.78
C ASN A 468 20.98 27.81 5.09
N ILE A 469 19.92 27.08 4.65
CA ILE A 469 20.08 25.83 3.91
C ILE A 469 20.76 26.09 2.56
N SER A 470 20.29 27.09 1.79
CA SER A 470 20.86 27.45 0.47
C SER A 470 22.34 27.76 0.61
N THR A 471 22.71 28.63 1.56
CA THR A 471 24.10 29.03 1.78
C THR A 471 24.95 27.85 2.23
N CYS A 472 24.46 27.04 3.16
CA CYS A 472 25.24 25.92 3.73
C CYS A 472 25.55 24.83 2.68
N TYR A 473 24.58 24.49 1.85
CA TYR A 473 24.72 23.44 0.83
C TYR A 473 25.07 23.97 -0.56
N GLY A 474 25.23 25.31 -0.70
CA GLY A 474 25.53 25.95 -1.98
C GLY A 474 24.46 25.69 -3.05
N ILE A 475 23.18 25.63 -2.66
CA ILE A 475 22.09 25.39 -3.59
C ILE A 475 21.67 26.73 -4.18
N ASP A 476 21.87 26.89 -5.50
CA ASP A 476 21.49 28.08 -6.26
C ASP A 476 19.96 28.28 -6.21
N PHE A 477 19.54 29.50 -5.83
CA PHE A 477 18.14 29.88 -5.78
C PHE A 477 17.43 29.77 -7.15
N SER A 478 18.14 29.94 -8.25
CA SER A 478 17.59 29.84 -9.61
C SER A 478 17.37 28.39 -10.06
N LYS A 479 18.11 27.44 -9.49
CA LYS A 479 18.09 26.02 -9.91
C LYS A 479 17.13 25.15 -9.10
N PHE A 480 16.52 25.70 -8.05
CA PHE A 480 15.66 24.96 -7.16
C PHE A 480 14.36 25.70 -6.86
N LYS A 481 13.23 25.01 -6.94
CA LYS A 481 11.91 25.62 -6.67
C LYS A 481 11.65 25.71 -5.17
N TRP A 482 12.25 26.67 -4.49
CA TRP A 482 12.13 26.89 -3.04
C TRP A 482 10.69 27.10 -2.58
N SER A 483 9.83 27.69 -3.40
CA SER A 483 8.39 27.87 -3.12
C SER A 483 7.62 26.56 -2.98
N ASN A 484 8.23 25.43 -3.32
CA ASN A 484 7.66 24.09 -3.22
C ASN A 484 8.02 23.37 -1.91
N LEU A 485 8.80 24.03 -1.05
CA LEU A 485 9.10 23.51 0.28
C LEU A 485 7.94 23.77 1.23
N LEU A 486 7.68 22.80 2.07
CA LEU A 486 6.62 22.83 3.07
C LEU A 486 7.03 22.20 4.39
N THR A 487 6.35 22.56 5.46
CA THR A 487 6.51 21.96 6.79
C THR A 487 5.16 21.44 7.31
N ARG A 488 5.22 20.51 8.24
CA ARG A 488 4.06 19.99 8.99
C ARG A 488 3.99 20.56 10.41
N SER A 489 4.80 21.56 10.74
CA SER A 489 4.88 22.17 12.06
C SER A 489 4.11 23.48 12.12
N VAL A 490 3.17 23.59 13.05
CA VAL A 490 2.37 24.81 13.27
C VAL A 490 3.20 25.97 13.84
N LYS A 491 4.26 25.66 14.57
CA LYS A 491 5.14 26.67 15.16
C LYS A 491 6.26 27.01 14.17
N GLU A 492 6.30 28.24 13.67
CA GLU A 492 7.35 28.74 12.79
C GLU A 492 8.77 28.56 13.36
N SER A 493 8.92 28.74 14.67
CA SER A 493 10.20 28.57 15.37
C SER A 493 10.68 27.12 15.48
N ASN A 494 9.86 26.11 15.10
CA ASN A 494 10.19 24.70 15.29
C ASN A 494 9.80 23.82 14.10
N LYS A 495 10.30 24.15 12.91
CA LYS A 495 10.14 23.32 11.71
C LYS A 495 11.01 22.08 11.83
N LYS A 496 10.46 20.97 12.39
CA LYS A 496 11.21 19.70 12.58
C LYS A 496 11.63 19.07 11.25
N GLY A 497 10.79 19.11 10.23
CA GLY A 497 11.04 18.54 8.92
C GLY A 497 10.61 19.50 7.82
N ILE A 498 11.41 19.56 6.77
CA ILE A 498 11.11 20.30 5.54
C ILE A 498 10.94 19.29 4.42
N TYR A 499 9.79 19.37 3.75
CA TYR A 499 9.38 18.49 2.66
C TYR A 499 9.33 19.26 1.35
N TYR A 500 9.44 18.56 0.25
CA TYR A 500 9.25 19.10 -1.09
C TYR A 500 8.04 18.45 -1.76
N ALA A 501 7.25 19.25 -2.44
CA ALA A 501 6.16 18.80 -3.30
C ALA A 501 6.40 19.35 -4.73
N ASN A 502 6.22 18.54 -5.77
CA ASN A 502 6.23 19.05 -7.13
C ASN A 502 5.06 20.05 -7.33
N ASP A 503 5.00 20.74 -8.46
CA ASP A 503 3.99 21.81 -8.68
C ASP A 503 2.57 21.28 -8.61
N ARG A 504 2.29 20.08 -9.14
CA ARG A 504 0.95 19.49 -9.11
C ARG A 504 0.54 19.09 -7.70
N LEU A 505 1.45 18.45 -6.95
CA LEU A 505 1.18 18.11 -5.55
C LEU A 505 1.00 19.36 -4.69
N LYS A 506 1.83 20.40 -4.89
CA LYS A 506 1.66 21.70 -4.20
C LYS A 506 0.28 22.27 -4.44
N SER A 507 -0.13 22.39 -5.70
CA SER A 507 -1.45 22.88 -6.07
C SER A 507 -2.57 22.04 -5.45
N PHE A 508 -2.42 20.72 -5.48
CA PHE A 508 -3.38 19.80 -4.88
C PHE A 508 -3.54 20.03 -3.38
N LEU A 509 -2.43 20.10 -2.64
CA LEU A 509 -2.43 20.29 -1.19
C LEU A 509 -3.10 21.62 -0.82
N GLN A 510 -2.77 22.71 -1.53
CA GLN A 510 -3.30 24.04 -1.25
C GLN A 510 -4.81 24.18 -1.53
N LYS A 511 -5.30 23.53 -2.61
CA LYS A 511 -6.69 23.67 -3.04
C LYS A 511 -7.64 22.66 -2.41
N ASN A 512 -7.14 21.51 -1.97
CA ASN A 512 -7.97 20.40 -1.54
C ASN A 512 -7.91 20.09 -0.02
N GLU A 513 -7.17 20.87 0.77
CA GLU A 513 -7.06 20.64 2.23
C GLU A 513 -8.42 20.65 2.95
N LYS A 514 -9.38 21.45 2.46
CA LYS A 514 -10.75 21.53 3.00
C LYS A 514 -11.75 20.59 2.31
N ILE A 515 -11.33 19.91 1.26
CA ILE A 515 -12.21 19.03 0.46
C ILE A 515 -12.01 17.57 0.83
N VAL A 516 -10.76 17.16 1.00
CA VAL A 516 -10.39 15.78 1.36
C VAL A 516 -9.52 15.75 2.61
N LYS A 517 -9.59 14.64 3.33
CA LYS A 517 -8.74 14.43 4.50
C LYS A 517 -7.34 13.99 4.06
N LEU A 518 -6.40 14.91 4.14
CA LEU A 518 -4.99 14.68 3.83
C LEU A 518 -4.31 13.93 4.98
N VAL A 519 -3.61 12.84 4.69
CA VAL A 519 -2.87 12.03 5.68
C VAL A 519 -1.38 12.29 5.60
N ASN A 520 -0.77 12.16 4.43
CA ASN A 520 0.65 12.35 4.20
C ASN A 520 0.89 12.80 2.75
N GLY A 521 2.03 13.46 2.49
CA GLY A 521 2.43 13.84 1.13
C GLY A 521 3.76 14.57 1.10
N GLY A 522 4.40 14.51 -0.06
CA GLY A 522 5.68 15.15 -0.32
C GLY A 522 6.91 14.36 0.18
N LEU A 523 8.05 14.72 -0.37
CA LEU A 523 9.37 14.12 -0.12
C LEU A 523 10.10 14.88 0.98
N LYS A 524 10.52 14.20 2.05
CA LYS A 524 11.30 14.83 3.13
C LYS A 524 12.73 15.11 2.68
N LEU A 525 13.09 16.38 2.50
CA LEU A 525 14.43 16.79 2.08
C LEU A 525 15.36 17.12 3.23
N PHE A 526 14.85 17.85 4.24
CA PHE A 526 15.68 18.29 5.36
C PHE A 526 15.01 17.98 6.69
N ASN A 527 15.84 17.74 7.68
CA ASN A 527 15.41 17.54 9.08
C ASN A 527 16.21 18.40 10.02
N ARG A 528 15.55 19.06 10.95
CA ARG A 528 16.22 19.88 11.97
C ARG A 528 17.16 19.02 12.81
N CYS A 529 18.31 19.57 13.08
CA CYS A 529 19.32 19.00 13.95
C CYS A 529 19.66 20.01 15.05
N ASP A 530 19.45 19.62 16.32
CA ASP A 530 19.73 20.48 17.45
C ASP A 530 21.20 20.45 17.89
N LYS A 531 22.05 19.64 17.20
CA LYS A 531 23.50 19.64 17.41
C LYS A 531 24.11 20.91 16.79
N VAL A 532 25.11 21.46 17.46
CA VAL A 532 25.89 22.58 16.93
C VAL A 532 26.59 22.13 15.64
N GLY A 533 26.40 22.88 14.58
CA GLY A 533 26.96 22.57 13.27
C GLY A 533 26.81 23.73 12.29
N ALA A 534 27.32 23.54 11.07
CA ALA A 534 27.29 24.55 10.01
C ALA A 534 25.87 24.98 9.60
N CYS A 535 24.92 24.07 9.72
CA CYS A 535 23.50 24.33 9.44
C CYS A 535 22.61 23.64 10.47
N ARG A 536 21.49 24.28 10.85
CA ARG A 536 20.48 23.68 11.71
C ARG A 536 19.68 22.53 11.04
N TYR A 537 19.77 22.41 9.73
CA TYR A 537 19.07 21.40 8.97
C TYR A 537 20.06 20.46 8.30
N ARG A 538 19.86 19.17 8.49
CA ARG A 538 20.59 18.12 7.80
C ARG A 538 19.81 17.63 6.60
N LEU A 539 20.54 17.30 5.53
CA LEU A 539 20.00 16.66 4.35
C LEU A 539 19.51 15.23 4.70
N MET A 540 18.39 14.84 4.12
CA MET A 540 17.85 13.49 4.28
C MET A 540 18.22 12.64 3.08
N HIS A 541 18.62 11.40 3.32
CA HIS A 541 19.00 10.47 2.26
C HIS A 541 17.86 10.20 1.27
N ASP A 542 16.61 10.16 1.77
CA ASP A 542 15.39 10.00 0.94
C ASP A 542 15.29 11.04 -0.18
N GLY A 543 15.82 12.26 0.03
CA GLY A 543 15.81 13.36 -0.93
C GLY A 543 17.05 13.43 -1.81
N MET A 544 18.05 12.59 -1.57
CA MET A 544 19.37 12.70 -2.20
C MET A 544 19.31 12.66 -3.73
N ARG A 545 18.49 11.78 -4.30
CA ARG A 545 18.34 11.67 -5.76
C ARG A 545 17.96 13.01 -6.40
N MET A 546 17.07 13.76 -5.75
CA MET A 546 16.57 15.03 -6.25
C MET A 546 17.59 16.17 -6.15
N VAL A 547 18.42 16.17 -5.10
CA VAL A 547 19.29 17.31 -4.80
C VAL A 547 20.78 17.09 -5.10
N LYS A 548 21.22 15.86 -5.36
CA LYS A 548 22.63 15.52 -5.58
C LYS A 548 23.33 16.37 -6.66
N ASN A 549 22.59 16.78 -7.70
CA ASN A 549 23.12 17.54 -8.83
C ASN A 549 23.08 19.06 -8.61
N ILE A 550 22.46 19.55 -7.54
CA ILE A 550 22.31 20.98 -7.23
C ILE A 550 23.03 21.41 -5.95
N VAL A 551 23.42 20.44 -5.12
CA VAL A 551 24.28 20.68 -3.95
C VAL A 551 25.73 20.88 -4.43
N THR A 552 26.34 22.04 -4.13
CA THR A 552 27.69 22.39 -4.56
C THR A 552 28.69 22.57 -3.42
N GLN A 553 28.19 22.71 -2.18
CA GLN A 553 28.99 22.80 -0.97
C GLN A 553 28.68 21.64 -0.03
N ARG A 554 29.63 21.29 0.83
CA ARG A 554 29.55 20.16 1.75
C ARG A 554 29.26 18.83 1.06
N ILE A 555 29.76 18.70 -0.16
CA ILE A 555 29.85 17.46 -0.92
C ILE A 555 31.33 17.16 -1.17
N ILE A 556 31.78 15.96 -0.84
CA ILE A 556 33.16 15.53 -0.97
C ILE A 556 33.24 14.18 -1.67
N GLU A 557 34.28 14.02 -2.46
CA GLU A 557 34.63 12.71 -3.00
C GLU A 557 35.69 12.06 -2.11
N VAL A 558 35.49 10.80 -1.79
CA VAL A 558 36.40 10.00 -0.97
C VAL A 558 36.82 8.72 -1.72
N PRO A 559 37.99 8.16 -1.42
CA PRO A 559 38.34 6.82 -1.89
C PRO A 559 37.29 5.77 -1.47
N LEU A 560 37.17 4.73 -2.29
CA LEU A 560 36.24 3.62 -1.98
C LEU A 560 36.57 2.96 -0.63
N SER A 561 37.86 2.85 -0.28
CA SER A 561 38.34 2.37 1.03
C SER A 561 37.72 3.13 2.20
N ASP A 562 37.67 4.46 2.10
CA ASP A 562 37.10 5.31 3.12
C ASP A 562 35.56 5.17 3.22
N LEU A 563 34.88 5.06 2.06
CA LEU A 563 33.44 4.79 2.04
C LEU A 563 33.14 3.47 2.76
N VAL A 564 33.88 2.41 2.49
CA VAL A 564 33.71 1.09 3.12
C VAL A 564 33.91 1.20 4.64
N LYS A 565 34.99 1.87 5.12
CA LYS A 565 35.25 2.11 6.54
C LYS A 565 34.08 2.88 7.20
N ILE A 566 33.58 3.94 6.55
CA ILE A 566 32.47 4.77 7.05
C ILE A 566 31.18 3.94 7.14
N LEU A 567 30.92 3.07 6.18
CA LEU A 567 29.73 2.23 6.15
C LEU A 567 29.78 1.09 7.20
N HIS A 568 30.94 0.49 7.44
CA HIS A 568 31.11 -0.49 8.52
C HIS A 568 30.98 0.18 9.89
N GLY A 569 31.59 1.35 10.08
CA GLY A 569 31.78 1.97 11.39
C GLY A 569 32.83 1.24 12.23
N LYS A 570 32.95 1.59 13.50
CA LYS A 570 33.93 0.99 14.41
C LYS A 570 33.23 0.41 15.64
N ASP A 571 33.64 -0.78 16.08
CA ASP A 571 33.20 -1.43 17.32
C ASP A 571 31.66 -1.52 17.46
N GLY A 572 30.96 -1.83 16.37
CA GLY A 572 29.50 -1.91 16.31
C GLY A 572 28.77 -0.55 16.32
N ALA A 573 29.51 0.56 16.47
CA ALA A 573 28.97 1.92 16.32
C ALA A 573 29.00 2.35 14.85
N ALA A 574 28.05 3.24 14.48
CA ALA A 574 27.98 3.76 13.12
C ALA A 574 28.95 4.94 12.86
N ASN A 575 29.91 5.18 13.73
CA ASN A 575 30.88 6.27 13.63
C ASN A 575 32.30 5.73 13.52
N ILE A 576 33.14 6.45 12.79
CA ILE A 576 34.56 6.15 12.62
C ILE A 576 35.40 7.39 12.96
N PRO A 577 36.52 7.24 13.66
CA PRO A 577 37.49 8.34 13.87
C PRO A 577 38.01 8.87 12.52
N LEU A 578 38.16 10.20 12.42
CA LEU A 578 38.63 10.82 11.18
C LEU A 578 40.09 10.42 10.86
N GLU A 579 40.92 10.20 11.87
CA GLU A 579 42.31 9.76 11.76
C GLU A 579 42.51 8.41 11.08
N GLU A 580 41.44 7.61 10.95
CA GLU A 580 41.45 6.31 10.26
C GLU A 580 41.12 6.42 8.76
N LEU A 581 40.85 7.65 8.27
CA LEU A 581 40.43 7.91 6.91
C LEU A 581 41.58 8.63 6.12
N ASP A 582 41.78 8.19 4.89
CA ASP A 582 42.67 8.86 3.95
C ASP A 582 42.19 10.29 3.61
N SER A 583 40.84 10.48 3.69
CA SER A 583 40.14 11.75 3.46
C SER A 583 40.08 12.65 4.70
N GLU A 584 40.79 12.33 5.79
CA GLU A 584 40.74 13.07 7.07
C GLU A 584 40.86 14.59 6.88
N LYS A 585 41.88 15.04 6.15
CA LYS A 585 42.16 16.47 5.95
C LYS A 585 41.00 17.19 5.28
N VAL A 586 40.44 16.62 4.19
CA VAL A 586 39.33 17.22 3.43
C VAL A 586 38.07 17.29 4.27
N ILE A 587 37.83 16.29 5.13
CA ILE A 587 36.67 16.26 6.02
C ILE A 587 36.85 17.28 7.15
N ARG A 588 38.05 17.42 7.74
CA ARG A 588 38.33 18.38 8.81
C ARG A 588 38.22 19.85 8.38
N ASP A 589 38.55 20.14 7.11
CA ASP A 589 38.40 21.49 6.55
C ASP A 589 36.92 21.95 6.49
N LEU A 590 36.00 21.00 6.53
CA LEU A 590 34.59 21.31 6.69
C LEU A 590 34.22 21.50 8.18
N LYS A 591 33.49 22.56 8.50
CA LYS A 591 32.92 22.73 9.84
C LYS A 591 32.03 21.54 10.17
N ALA A 592 31.95 21.17 11.45
CA ALA A 592 31.04 20.14 11.93
C ALA A 592 29.62 20.33 11.38
N GLY A 593 28.95 19.25 10.99
CA GLY A 593 27.61 19.28 10.44
C GLY A 593 27.33 18.20 9.39
N SER A 594 26.17 18.28 8.76
CA SER A 594 25.77 17.36 7.70
C SER A 594 26.56 17.62 6.43
N LEU A 595 26.94 16.54 5.72
CA LEU A 595 27.62 16.57 4.42
C LEU A 595 27.13 15.40 3.56
N VAL A 596 27.49 15.46 2.27
CA VAL A 596 27.31 14.38 1.30
C VAL A 596 28.68 13.79 0.99
N ILE A 597 28.84 12.50 1.14
CA ILE A 597 30.03 11.76 0.75
C ILE A 597 29.72 11.05 -0.57
N MET A 598 30.59 11.20 -1.54
CA MET A 598 30.53 10.54 -2.84
C MET A 598 31.71 9.60 -2.99
N ALA A 599 31.49 8.39 -3.49
CA ALA A 599 32.59 7.51 -3.90
C ALA A 599 32.26 6.82 -5.22
N ASP A 600 33.24 6.64 -6.06
CA ASP A 600 33.16 5.85 -7.30
C ASP A 600 33.18 4.35 -6.91
N VAL A 601 32.12 3.64 -7.22
CA VAL A 601 31.97 2.20 -6.94
C VAL A 601 32.27 1.32 -8.17
N GLY A 602 32.96 1.91 -9.13
CA GLY A 602 33.36 1.29 -10.38
C GLY A 602 32.52 1.76 -11.57
N ASN A 603 33.14 1.73 -12.76
CA ASN A 603 32.55 2.15 -14.03
C ASN A 603 32.00 3.59 -14.05
N GLY A 604 32.57 4.51 -13.24
CA GLY A 604 32.11 5.90 -13.13
C GLY A 604 30.78 6.08 -12.39
N ILE A 605 30.30 5.05 -11.73
CA ILE A 605 29.09 5.13 -10.93
C ILE A 605 29.44 5.67 -9.55
N LYS A 606 28.93 6.86 -9.21
CA LYS A 606 29.13 7.50 -7.91
C LYS A 606 27.90 7.31 -7.03
N ILE A 607 28.11 6.74 -5.83
CA ILE A 607 27.06 6.58 -4.81
C ILE A 607 27.14 7.76 -3.83
N PRO A 608 26.10 8.58 -3.69
CA PRO A 608 26.00 9.62 -2.67
C PRO A 608 25.43 9.06 -1.37
N ILE A 609 26.08 9.34 -0.24
CA ILE A 609 25.52 9.07 1.09
C ILE A 609 25.47 10.35 1.93
N CYS A 610 24.38 10.56 2.65
CA CYS A 610 24.33 11.58 3.69
C CYS A 610 25.16 11.14 4.89
N ALA A 611 25.97 12.05 5.43
CA ALA A 611 26.78 11.80 6.61
C ALA A 611 26.75 13.00 7.56
N TRP A 612 27.24 12.80 8.77
CA TRP A 612 27.50 13.83 9.76
C TRP A 612 28.98 13.82 10.12
N CYS A 613 29.62 14.95 9.94
CA CYS A 613 30.98 15.18 10.45
C CYS A 613 30.90 15.86 11.83
N GLY A 614 31.50 15.26 12.83
CA GLY A 614 31.82 15.87 14.10
C GLY A 614 33.26 16.40 14.10
N GLU A 615 33.77 16.79 15.27
CA GLU A 615 35.14 17.26 15.43
C GLU A 615 36.19 16.13 15.24
N LYS A 616 35.82 14.92 15.70
CA LYS A 616 36.74 13.77 15.77
C LYS A 616 36.26 12.57 14.94
N THR A 617 35.00 12.53 14.56
CA THR A 617 34.41 11.36 13.93
C THR A 617 33.49 11.74 12.78
N VAL A 618 33.30 10.82 11.83
CA VAL A 618 32.26 10.89 10.82
C VAL A 618 31.30 9.72 10.98
N SER A 619 30.01 9.95 10.73
CA SER A 619 28.95 8.93 10.83
C SER A 619 28.05 8.98 9.60
N PRO A 620 27.71 7.85 8.97
CA PRO A 620 26.72 7.81 7.89
C PRO A 620 25.33 8.08 8.45
N PHE A 621 24.57 8.94 7.78
CA PHE A 621 23.20 9.30 8.09
C PHE A 621 22.19 8.56 7.20
N ILE A 622 22.42 7.27 7.06
CA ILE A 622 21.56 6.31 6.36
C ILE A 622 21.20 5.17 7.31
N CYS A 623 20.12 4.46 7.04
CA CYS A 623 19.72 3.34 7.90
C CYS A 623 20.72 2.17 7.81
N LYS A 624 20.67 1.28 8.80
CA LYS A 624 21.57 0.10 8.82
C LYS A 624 21.37 -0.80 7.60
N GLU A 625 20.13 -0.91 7.17
CA GLU A 625 19.75 -1.71 6.00
C GLU A 625 20.35 -1.16 4.71
N GLU A 626 20.40 0.16 4.54
CA GLU A 626 21.05 0.82 3.39
C GLU A 626 22.57 0.62 3.42
N ARG A 627 23.19 0.71 4.60
CA ARG A 627 24.61 0.42 4.77
C ARG A 627 24.94 -1.01 4.36
N ILE A 628 24.15 -1.99 4.81
CA ILE A 628 24.29 -3.40 4.44
C ILE A 628 24.10 -3.58 2.93
N HIS A 629 23.13 -2.89 2.32
CA HIS A 629 22.91 -2.95 0.89
C HIS A 629 24.16 -2.49 0.11
N ILE A 630 24.67 -1.29 0.40
CA ILE A 630 25.83 -0.74 -0.31
C ILE A 630 27.07 -1.62 -0.12
N LEU A 631 27.37 -2.04 1.12
CA LEU A 631 28.50 -2.94 1.40
C LEU A 631 28.40 -4.27 0.64
N ARG A 632 27.20 -4.82 0.56
CA ARG A 632 26.94 -6.06 -0.19
C ARG A 632 27.15 -5.87 -1.70
N LEU A 633 26.75 -4.72 -2.26
CA LEU A 633 27.02 -4.39 -3.66
C LEU A 633 28.52 -4.25 -3.96
N LEU A 634 29.31 -3.84 -2.95
CA LEU A 634 30.76 -3.73 -3.02
C LEU A 634 31.48 -5.07 -2.79
N GLY A 635 30.76 -6.12 -2.42
CA GLY A 635 31.34 -7.45 -2.14
C GLY A 635 31.96 -7.59 -0.76
N GLU A 636 31.69 -6.64 0.16
CA GLU A 636 32.22 -6.62 1.51
C GLU A 636 31.58 -7.68 2.42
N ASP A 637 32.33 -8.13 3.45
CA ASP A 637 31.80 -9.03 4.49
C ASP A 637 30.88 -8.27 5.45
N ILE A 638 29.61 -8.66 5.48
CA ILE A 638 28.57 -8.06 6.31
C ILE A 638 28.05 -9.01 7.38
N SER A 639 28.70 -10.15 7.56
CA SER A 639 28.22 -11.24 8.44
C SER A 639 27.95 -10.76 9.87
N GLN A 640 28.84 -9.95 10.44
CA GLN A 640 28.67 -9.38 11.77
C GLN A 640 27.46 -8.43 11.85
N MET A 641 27.28 -7.59 10.83
CA MET A 641 26.16 -6.64 10.75
C MET A 641 24.81 -7.37 10.63
N GLU A 642 24.77 -8.47 9.90
CA GLU A 642 23.56 -9.31 9.79
C GLU A 642 23.26 -9.99 11.11
N LEU A 643 24.26 -10.55 11.80
CA LEU A 643 24.10 -11.17 13.10
C LEU A 643 23.55 -10.20 14.14
N ASP A 644 24.10 -8.98 14.23
CA ASP A 644 23.61 -7.93 15.13
C ASP A 644 22.16 -7.52 14.83
N ARG A 645 21.77 -7.55 13.55
CA ARG A 645 20.40 -7.24 13.12
C ARG A 645 19.43 -8.34 13.58
N GLU A 646 19.80 -9.61 13.43
CA GLU A 646 18.99 -10.74 13.91
C GLU A 646 18.81 -10.68 15.42
N THR A 647 19.88 -10.43 16.16
CA THR A 647 19.85 -10.30 17.63
C THR A 647 18.90 -9.21 18.08
N LYS A 648 19.02 -8.00 17.52
CA LYS A 648 18.12 -6.88 17.83
C LYS A 648 16.65 -7.15 17.46
N ARG A 649 16.40 -7.93 16.41
CA ARG A 649 15.02 -8.33 16.03
C ARG A 649 14.44 -9.33 17.04
N ARG A 650 15.24 -10.28 17.52
CA ARG A 650 14.84 -11.24 18.56
C ARG A 650 14.51 -10.52 19.86
N GLU A 651 15.36 -9.58 20.30
CA GLU A 651 15.14 -8.76 21.49
C GLU A 651 13.85 -7.94 21.40
N LYS A 652 13.61 -7.29 20.26
CA LYS A 652 12.35 -6.54 20.04
C LYS A 652 11.12 -7.46 20.04
N GLY A 653 11.23 -8.66 19.49
CA GLY A 653 10.15 -9.64 19.51
C GLY A 653 9.83 -10.10 20.94
N VAL A 654 10.85 -10.42 21.72
CA VAL A 654 10.71 -10.76 23.15
C VAL A 654 10.10 -9.60 23.96
N LYS A 655 10.56 -8.36 23.71
CA LYS A 655 10.04 -7.18 24.38
C LYS A 655 8.57 -6.92 24.08
N ARG A 656 8.14 -7.06 22.81
CA ARG A 656 6.73 -6.97 22.44
C ARG A 656 5.88 -8.02 23.13
N PHE A 657 6.35 -9.27 23.17
CA PHE A 657 5.64 -10.36 23.84
C PHE A 657 5.48 -10.11 25.34
N VAL A 658 6.50 -9.52 25.98
CA VAL A 658 6.45 -9.16 27.41
C VAL A 658 5.50 -7.97 27.64
N ASP A 659 5.51 -6.95 26.76
CA ASP A 659 4.65 -5.79 26.88
C ASP A 659 3.17 -6.13 26.61
N GLU A 660 2.88 -7.00 25.64
CA GLU A 660 1.53 -7.51 25.36
C GLU A 660 0.98 -8.30 26.56
N ASN A 661 1.80 -9.18 27.18
CA ASN A 661 1.40 -9.91 28.38
C ASN A 661 1.19 -9.00 29.60
N LYS A 662 1.94 -7.88 29.75
CA LYS A 662 1.72 -6.90 30.81
C LYS A 662 0.42 -6.12 30.62
N ILE A 663 0.10 -5.73 29.38
CA ILE A 663 -1.17 -5.05 29.04
C ILE A 663 -2.35 -5.96 29.38
N ASP A 664 -2.26 -7.26 29.05
CA ASP A 664 -3.30 -8.22 29.39
C ASP A 664 -3.45 -8.40 30.91
N GLU A 665 -2.35 -8.41 31.68
CA GLU A 665 -2.38 -8.44 33.14
C GLU A 665 -2.98 -7.17 33.74
N GLU A 666 -2.68 -5.99 33.21
CA GLU A 666 -3.27 -4.71 33.65
C GLU A 666 -4.76 -4.61 33.31
N VAL A 667 -5.16 -5.08 32.14
CA VAL A 667 -6.58 -5.13 31.72
C VAL A 667 -7.37 -6.11 32.60
N VAL A 668 -6.75 -7.23 33.01
CA VAL A 668 -7.36 -8.19 33.94
C VAL A 668 -7.51 -7.57 35.32
N LYS A 669 -6.46 -6.93 35.85
CA LYS A 669 -6.49 -6.23 37.16
C LYS A 669 -7.50 -5.07 37.19
N ALA A 670 -7.59 -4.28 36.10
CA ALA A 670 -8.56 -3.21 35.98
C ALA A 670 -10.03 -3.72 35.86
N LYS A 671 -10.23 -4.93 35.38
CA LYS A 671 -11.56 -5.58 35.41
C LYS A 671 -11.89 -6.15 36.78
N GLU A 672 -10.90 -6.66 37.51
CA GLU A 672 -11.08 -7.17 38.87
C GLU A 672 -11.38 -6.01 39.87
N SER A 673 -10.65 -4.88 39.75
CA SER A 673 -10.92 -3.71 40.60
C SER A 673 -12.31 -3.09 40.36
N LYS A 674 -12.77 -3.04 39.11
CA LYS A 674 -14.15 -2.60 38.81
C LYS A 674 -15.26 -3.53 39.31
N ILE A 675 -14.93 -4.79 39.54
CA ILE A 675 -15.87 -5.77 40.12
C ILE A 675 -15.90 -5.64 41.66
N GLU A 676 -14.80 -5.21 42.26
CA GLU A 676 -14.71 -4.93 43.73
C GLU A 676 -15.39 -3.61 44.13
N GLU A 677 -15.37 -2.58 43.25
CA GLU A 677 -16.07 -1.30 43.48
C GLU A 677 -17.61 -1.40 43.26
N THR A 678 -18.09 -2.47 42.66
CA THR A 678 -19.52 -2.69 42.37
C THR A 678 -20.18 -3.69 43.32
N ASN A 679 -19.48 -4.20 44.31
CA ASN A 679 -19.98 -5.01 45.43
C ASN A 679 -19.88 -4.25 46.74
#